data_4f7f24abc36009d92d68634503fcd52a
#
_entry.id   4f7f24abc36009d92d68634503fcd52a
#
_cell.length_a   1.000
_cell.length_b   1.000
_cell.length_c   1.000
_cell.angle_alpha   90.00
_cell.angle_beta   90.00
_cell.angle_gamma   90.00
#
_symmetry.space_group_name_H-M   'P 1'
#
loop_
_entity.id
_entity.type
_entity.pdbx_description
1 polymer ?
#
loop_
_entity_poly.entity_id
_entity_poly.type
_entity_poly.pdbx_seq_one_letter_code
_entity_poly.pdbx_strand_id
1 'polypeptide(L)'
;MTKLKTPGTHIVSKKSSTGRRLTATALSSAMMIAASGLTVAEEASSPPTSKKLNTVRIEAEGINYKADRVTSPKFTQPLRDTPQTIQVITKEVFNQQGASTLTEALRNSAGVGTFYAGENGNTTTGDAIYMRGFDTSNSIFVDGVRDIGSISRDLFNVEQVEVEKGPAGTDNGRSAPTGAINLASKQAFLADATSGTLTTGTDSQNRVTADINRTLEGLAGSAVRVNLMWQDSDVAGRDHVNNSRFGIAPSIAFGLDTDTRAYVNLLYIEQDNVPDGFVPTVGIDHWEPQAGLEALVGNPVDSENFYGTRDDHDEVTATMATFRLEHDFSDNARLTNTVRWGKTEQDYQLSAFMSTGGTDEDGNPSGNIRWTDPNDLSSYTLARSNNTFKDIENSIVTDQLNLAVDFATGSVEHNLSTGIELTREKQTSYGVASTGSQPATSLYNPDWNETGDLTSSRSGANSYGQTDTVSLYVFDTLKFGENFLVTGGLRADRYKTQYRNNAVCGGTGRRAVDCGGQPEGTIVTTIDDEAEDTLINWKLGAVYKPVKAASLYANYAISQQPPGGSNFQLSDSVSSANNPNLDPQEAKTYEVGAKWDVVQEALSLNLALFRTDVTNEINSNDLDEQGNPTQSGEKRVEGVELSAVGNITENWSVTAGYTNMDTSVEEGSAITADGTPNLTYSPDEAFTSWTTYRFPSGLTIGGGASYTAGLHRGRDGAAGTPEYTDSYTVFNAVVSYAFTDNLTLRLNAYNLSDEDYVASINKSGYRYAPGTSRTFLLSADFRF
;
A
#
# COMPACT_ATOMS: atom_id res chain seq x y z
N MET A 1 48.06 22.93 6.50
CA MET A 1 47.28 23.68 7.48
C MET A 1 45.85 23.71 7.01
N THR A 2 45.09 22.79 7.53
CA THR A 2 43.75 22.41 7.12
C THR A 2 42.74 23.39 7.76
N LYS A 3 41.89 24.00 6.98
CA LYS A 3 40.75 24.78 7.49
C LYS A 3 39.50 23.96 7.38
N LEU A 4 38.96 23.59 8.52
CA LEU A 4 37.59 23.07 8.68
C LEU A 4 36.58 24.12 8.28
N LYS A 5 35.64 23.79 7.44
CA LYS A 5 34.43 24.57 7.18
C LYS A 5 33.34 24.09 8.10
N THR A 6 32.78 25.01 8.88
CA THR A 6 31.58 24.86 9.67
C THR A 6 30.34 24.98 8.79
N PRO A 7 29.27 24.21 9.03
CA PRO A 7 27.99 24.30 8.28
C PRO A 7 27.27 25.61 8.69
N GLY A 8 26.69 26.26 7.72
CA GLY A 8 25.92 27.49 7.90
C GLY A 8 24.51 27.14 8.43
N THR A 9 24.12 27.84 9.46
CA THR A 9 22.79 27.82 10.08
C THR A 9 21.79 28.51 9.16
N HIS A 10 20.81 27.78 8.69
CA HIS A 10 19.62 28.33 8.03
C HIS A 10 18.70 28.98 9.09
N ILE A 11 18.37 30.23 8.88
CA ILE A 11 17.47 31.01 9.73
C ILE A 11 16.03 30.65 9.30
N VAL A 12 15.32 29.96 10.18
CA VAL A 12 13.89 29.69 10.01
C VAL A 12 13.08 30.95 10.25
N SER A 13 12.32 31.36 9.26
CA SER A 13 11.37 32.46 9.33
C SER A 13 10.21 32.10 10.28
N LYS A 14 10.06 32.85 11.37
CA LYS A 14 8.93 32.74 12.30
C LYS A 14 7.63 33.14 11.62
N LYS A 15 6.74 32.18 11.36
CA LYS A 15 5.32 32.49 11.13
C LYS A 15 4.65 32.86 12.45
N SER A 16 4.05 34.04 12.48
CA SER A 16 3.24 34.51 13.60
C SER A 16 1.93 33.75 13.64
N SER A 17 1.70 32.97 14.69
CA SER A 17 0.42 32.31 14.96
C SER A 17 -0.57 33.33 15.52
N THR A 18 -1.54 33.75 14.74
CA THR A 18 -2.77 34.39 15.25
C THR A 18 -3.69 33.26 15.76
N GLY A 19 -3.84 33.19 17.08
CA GLY A 19 -4.68 32.21 17.74
C GLY A 19 -6.15 32.36 17.34
N ARG A 20 -6.69 31.35 16.69
CA ARG A 20 -8.13 31.08 16.63
C ARG A 20 -8.46 30.01 17.65
N ARG A 21 -9.30 30.39 18.61
CA ARG A 21 -9.86 29.47 19.61
C ARG A 21 -10.62 28.36 18.88
N LEU A 22 -10.13 27.15 19.00
CA LEU A 22 -10.87 25.94 18.69
C LEU A 22 -11.96 25.77 19.74
N THR A 23 -13.21 25.95 19.37
CA THR A 23 -14.35 25.39 20.10
C THR A 23 -14.35 23.89 19.83
N ALA A 24 -13.75 23.14 20.74
CA ALA A 24 -13.90 21.70 20.80
C ALA A 24 -15.35 21.40 21.16
N THR A 25 -16.15 21.03 20.16
CA THR A 25 -17.42 20.33 20.42
C THR A 25 -17.03 18.90 20.77
N ALA A 26 -16.89 18.66 22.09
CA ALA A 26 -16.71 17.33 22.62
C ALA A 26 -17.94 16.50 22.27
N LEU A 27 -17.79 15.49 21.41
CA LEU A 27 -18.69 14.35 21.36
C LEU A 27 -18.34 13.44 22.56
N SER A 28 -18.75 13.86 23.74
CA SER A 28 -18.82 13.00 24.90
C SER A 28 -20.18 12.30 24.87
N SER A 29 -20.26 11.20 24.12
CA SER A 29 -21.37 10.25 24.29
C SER A 29 -20.99 9.30 25.42
N ALA A 30 -21.28 9.72 26.66
CA ALA A 30 -21.29 8.81 27.78
C ALA A 30 -22.46 7.83 27.57
N MET A 31 -22.22 6.64 27.07
CA MET A 31 -23.13 5.51 27.22
C MET A 31 -22.76 4.79 28.52
N MET A 32 -23.34 5.25 29.64
CA MET A 32 -23.57 4.40 30.79
C MET A 32 -24.73 3.48 30.47
N ILE A 33 -24.45 2.25 30.07
CA ILE A 33 -25.48 1.20 30.07
C ILE A 33 -25.48 0.62 31.47
N ALA A 34 -26.59 0.84 32.18
CA ALA A 34 -26.90 0.23 33.44
C ALA A 34 -26.99 -1.30 33.28
N ALA A 35 -26.13 -2.02 33.95
CA ALA A 35 -26.20 -3.46 34.10
C ALA A 35 -27.39 -3.79 35.01
N SER A 36 -28.53 -4.12 34.43
CA SER A 36 -29.63 -4.78 35.13
C SER A 36 -29.40 -6.29 35.06
N GLY A 37 -29.28 -6.89 36.22
CA GLY A 37 -28.94 -8.29 36.41
C GLY A 37 -29.93 -9.26 35.74
N LEU A 38 -29.35 -10.21 35.01
CA LEU A 38 -29.99 -11.45 34.63
C LEU A 38 -29.35 -12.57 35.51
N THR A 39 -30.11 -12.98 36.52
CA THR A 39 -29.80 -14.23 37.25
C THR A 39 -30.25 -15.39 36.39
N VAL A 40 -29.30 -16.15 35.89
CA VAL A 40 -29.53 -17.46 35.28
C VAL A 40 -29.26 -18.54 36.33
N ALA A 41 -30.26 -19.43 36.49
CA ALA A 41 -30.20 -20.55 37.41
C ALA A 41 -29.08 -21.55 36.99
N GLU A 42 -28.34 -21.96 37.99
CA GLU A 42 -27.24 -22.92 37.92
C GLU A 42 -27.80 -24.35 37.88
N GLU A 43 -27.63 -25.04 36.72
CA GLU A 43 -27.71 -26.50 36.69
C GLU A 43 -26.29 -27.04 36.46
N ALA A 44 -25.83 -27.82 37.45
CA ALA A 44 -24.49 -28.40 37.44
C ALA A 44 -24.39 -29.55 36.41
N SER A 45 -23.58 -29.36 35.38
CA SER A 45 -23.00 -30.41 34.58
C SER A 45 -21.52 -30.16 34.39
N SER A 46 -20.72 -31.22 34.41
CA SER A 46 -19.26 -31.31 34.37
C SER A 46 -18.60 -30.29 33.43
N PRO A 47 -17.44 -29.67 33.80
CA PRO A 47 -16.87 -28.59 33.01
C PRO A 47 -16.36 -29.09 31.68
N PRO A 48 -16.81 -28.51 30.54
CA PRO A 48 -16.05 -28.59 29.31
C PRO A 48 -14.77 -27.79 29.50
N THR A 49 -13.65 -28.28 29.01
CA THR A 49 -12.38 -27.58 28.92
C THR A 49 -12.64 -26.21 28.28
N SER A 50 -12.57 -25.14 29.04
CA SER A 50 -12.79 -23.78 28.57
C SER A 50 -11.70 -23.44 27.56
N LYS A 51 -12.09 -23.24 26.31
CA LYS A 51 -11.21 -22.66 25.29
C LYS A 51 -11.29 -21.15 25.46
N LYS A 52 -10.24 -20.53 26.06
CA LYS A 52 -10.06 -19.08 26.03
C LYS A 52 -10.12 -18.57 24.59
N LEU A 53 -10.86 -17.46 24.34
CA LEU A 53 -10.73 -16.68 23.12
C LEU A 53 -9.25 -16.34 22.90
N ASN A 54 -8.70 -16.78 21.77
CA ASN A 54 -7.27 -16.70 21.53
C ASN A 54 -6.82 -15.24 21.45
N THR A 55 -5.89 -14.88 22.31
CA THR A 55 -5.07 -13.68 22.15
C THR A 55 -3.99 -14.04 21.14
N VAL A 56 -3.78 -13.22 20.11
CA VAL A 56 -2.61 -13.35 19.23
C VAL A 56 -1.39 -12.99 20.07
N ARG A 57 -0.73 -13.98 20.68
CA ARG A 57 0.60 -13.82 21.28
C ARG A 57 1.59 -14.14 20.19
N ILE A 58 2.36 -13.14 19.79
CA ILE A 58 3.52 -13.35 18.95
C ILE A 58 4.65 -13.74 19.91
N GLU A 59 4.82 -15.04 20.11
CA GLU A 59 5.90 -15.58 20.96
C GLU A 59 7.17 -15.70 20.12
N ALA A 60 8.22 -15.01 20.57
CA ALA A 60 9.52 -14.99 19.93
C ALA A 60 10.40 -16.15 20.40
N GLU A 61 10.12 -17.38 19.98
CA GLU A 61 11.12 -18.46 20.05
C GLU A 61 11.15 -19.23 18.72
N GLY A 62 12.19 -18.98 17.92
CA GLY A 62 12.45 -19.64 16.64
C GLY A 62 12.18 -18.77 15.41
N ILE A 63 12.81 -19.11 14.29
CA ILE A 63 12.50 -18.51 12.98
C ILE A 63 11.19 -19.13 12.50
N ASN A 64 10.10 -18.38 12.59
CA ASN A 64 8.81 -18.83 12.13
C ASN A 64 8.30 -17.96 10.96
N TYR A 65 8.35 -18.49 9.74
CA TYR A 65 7.80 -17.82 8.56
C TYR A 65 6.28 -17.92 8.51
N LYS A 66 5.70 -18.96 9.14
CA LYS A 66 4.27 -19.23 9.13
C LYS A 66 3.56 -18.48 10.26
N ALA A 67 2.52 -17.74 9.92
CA ALA A 67 1.53 -17.26 10.87
C ALA A 67 0.26 -18.11 10.77
N ASP A 68 -0.39 -18.38 11.89
CA ASP A 68 -1.63 -19.16 11.93
C ASP A 68 -2.88 -18.29 11.87
N ARG A 69 -2.77 -16.97 12.11
CA ARG A 69 -3.90 -16.04 12.20
C ARG A 69 -3.53 -14.66 11.69
N VAL A 70 -4.53 -13.90 11.25
CA VAL A 70 -4.47 -12.45 11.10
C VAL A 70 -4.79 -11.75 12.43
N THR A 71 -4.42 -10.49 12.54
CA THR A 71 -4.59 -9.71 13.77
C THR A 71 -6.00 -9.15 13.95
N SER A 72 -6.76 -9.03 12.87
CA SER A 72 -8.12 -8.47 12.91
C SER A 72 -9.09 -9.38 13.70
N PRO A 73 -9.85 -8.82 14.68
CA PRO A 73 -10.84 -9.57 15.45
C PRO A 73 -12.06 -10.02 14.61
N LYS A 74 -12.19 -9.54 13.39
CA LYS A 74 -13.26 -9.94 12.47
C LYS A 74 -13.05 -11.34 11.91
N PHE A 75 -11.80 -11.84 11.89
CA PHE A 75 -11.47 -13.21 11.49
C PHE A 75 -11.48 -14.14 12.70
N THR A 76 -12.55 -14.90 12.84
CA THR A 76 -12.79 -15.77 14.00
C THR A 76 -12.02 -17.09 13.95
N GLN A 77 -11.50 -17.47 12.76
CA GLN A 77 -10.84 -18.75 12.53
C GLN A 77 -9.34 -18.61 12.25
N PRO A 78 -8.56 -19.68 12.45
CA PRO A 78 -7.20 -19.76 11.90
C PRO A 78 -7.19 -19.64 10.38
N LEU A 79 -6.07 -19.22 9.78
CA LEU A 79 -5.93 -19.07 8.32
C LEU A 79 -6.28 -20.34 7.56
N ARG A 80 -5.92 -21.51 8.09
CA ARG A 80 -6.27 -22.82 7.51
C ARG A 80 -7.78 -23.03 7.40
N ASP A 81 -8.55 -22.55 8.37
CA ASP A 81 -9.99 -22.75 8.47
C ASP A 81 -10.80 -21.53 7.94
N THR A 82 -10.10 -20.51 7.41
CA THR A 82 -10.69 -19.34 6.77
C THR A 82 -10.87 -19.59 5.27
N PRO A 83 -12.11 -19.49 4.74
CA PRO A 83 -12.40 -19.81 3.33
C PRO A 83 -12.05 -18.66 2.38
N GLN A 84 -10.80 -18.21 2.40
CA GLN A 84 -10.33 -17.08 1.62
C GLN A 84 -8.79 -17.12 1.51
N THR A 85 -8.23 -16.62 0.41
CA THR A 85 -6.79 -16.46 0.27
C THR A 85 -6.29 -15.27 1.06
N ILE A 86 -5.53 -15.55 2.12
CA ILE A 86 -4.83 -14.54 2.91
C ILE A 86 -3.39 -15.01 3.09
N GLN A 87 -2.43 -14.16 2.74
CA GLN A 87 -1.02 -14.38 2.97
C GLN A 87 -0.53 -13.48 4.10
N VAL A 88 0.22 -14.05 5.04
CA VAL A 88 0.88 -13.29 6.10
C VAL A 88 2.39 -13.35 5.90
N ILE A 89 3.03 -12.20 5.82
CA ILE A 89 4.48 -12.03 5.73
C ILE A 89 4.96 -11.57 7.09
N THR A 90 5.66 -12.46 7.80
CA THR A 90 6.13 -12.20 9.16
C THR A 90 7.39 -11.36 9.18
N LYS A 91 7.68 -10.71 10.30
CA LYS A 91 8.92 -9.93 10.50
C LYS A 91 10.19 -10.75 10.29
N GLU A 92 10.14 -12.03 10.54
CA GLU A 92 11.26 -12.95 10.33
C GLU A 92 11.65 -13.00 8.86
N VAL A 93 10.65 -13.03 7.95
CA VAL A 93 10.87 -13.03 6.49
C VAL A 93 11.46 -11.70 6.05
N PHE A 94 10.78 -10.58 6.30
CA PHE A 94 11.23 -9.29 5.77
C PHE A 94 12.53 -8.80 6.44
N ASN A 95 12.78 -9.12 7.73
CA ASN A 95 14.05 -8.80 8.38
C ASN A 95 15.22 -9.60 7.79
N GLN A 96 15.04 -10.90 7.52
CA GLN A 96 16.08 -11.71 6.87
C GLN A 96 16.40 -11.21 5.45
N GLN A 97 15.37 -10.77 4.74
CA GLN A 97 15.52 -10.16 3.42
C GLN A 97 16.13 -8.76 3.48
N GLY A 98 16.23 -8.13 4.66
CA GLY A 98 16.67 -6.75 4.79
C GLY A 98 15.66 -5.73 4.22
N ALA A 99 14.39 -6.13 4.04
CA ALA A 99 13.35 -5.25 3.54
C ALA A 99 12.99 -4.19 4.59
N SER A 100 12.90 -2.94 4.16
CA SER A 100 12.65 -1.76 4.99
C SER A 100 11.27 -1.15 4.75
N THR A 101 10.66 -1.39 3.59
CA THR A 101 9.39 -0.79 3.17
C THR A 101 8.31 -1.85 2.92
N LEU A 102 7.04 -1.41 2.93
CA LEU A 102 5.90 -2.25 2.60
C LEU A 102 6.06 -2.87 1.20
N THR A 103 6.44 -2.08 0.20
CA THR A 103 6.61 -2.55 -1.17
C THR A 103 7.69 -3.62 -1.29
N GLU A 104 8.77 -3.53 -0.50
CA GLU A 104 9.79 -4.57 -0.44
C GLU A 104 9.28 -5.86 0.22
N ALA A 105 8.50 -5.77 1.31
CA ALA A 105 7.88 -6.96 1.92
C ALA A 105 6.91 -7.66 0.97
N LEU A 106 6.15 -6.90 0.17
CA LEU A 106 5.18 -7.42 -0.79
C LEU A 106 5.81 -8.21 -1.94
N ARG A 107 7.12 -8.11 -2.17
CA ARG A 107 7.86 -9.00 -3.10
C ARG A 107 7.71 -10.50 -2.75
N ASN A 108 7.26 -10.82 -1.53
CA ASN A 108 6.93 -12.18 -1.10
C ASN A 108 5.52 -12.64 -1.56
N SER A 109 4.72 -11.76 -2.15
CA SER A 109 3.37 -12.07 -2.63
C SER A 109 3.33 -12.00 -4.15
N ALA A 110 3.30 -13.15 -4.81
CA ALA A 110 3.29 -13.24 -6.27
C ALA A 110 2.12 -12.45 -6.86
N GLY A 111 2.40 -11.65 -7.91
CA GLY A 111 1.42 -10.80 -8.59
C GLY A 111 0.97 -9.56 -7.81
N VAL A 112 1.65 -9.22 -6.70
CA VAL A 112 1.41 -7.99 -5.94
C VAL A 112 2.66 -7.11 -6.02
N GLY A 113 2.50 -5.85 -6.45
CA GLY A 113 3.66 -4.97 -6.61
C GLY A 113 3.32 -3.58 -7.13
N THR A 114 4.38 -2.80 -7.37
CA THR A 114 4.30 -1.42 -7.89
C THR A 114 4.59 -1.43 -9.39
N PHE A 115 3.58 -1.62 -10.22
CA PHE A 115 3.71 -1.80 -11.67
C PHE A 115 3.37 -0.55 -12.48
N TYR A 116 2.82 0.47 -11.83
CA TYR A 116 2.38 1.71 -12.44
C TYR A 116 3.27 2.89 -12.05
N ALA A 117 3.83 3.57 -13.03
CA ALA A 117 4.77 4.68 -12.85
C ALA A 117 4.12 6.08 -13.02
N GLY A 118 2.81 6.18 -12.97
CA GLY A 118 2.09 7.44 -13.08
C GLY A 118 1.58 7.78 -14.49
N GLU A 119 1.03 8.96 -14.64
CA GLU A 119 0.41 9.44 -15.89
C GLU A 119 1.01 10.79 -16.30
N ASN A 120 1.28 10.97 -17.60
CA ASN A 120 1.88 12.18 -18.19
C ASN A 120 3.15 12.59 -17.42
N GLY A 121 3.24 13.83 -16.96
CA GLY A 121 4.35 14.32 -16.12
C GLY A 121 4.26 13.92 -14.65
N ASN A 122 3.15 13.35 -14.18
CA ASN A 122 2.95 12.96 -12.80
C ASN A 122 3.52 11.57 -12.52
N THR A 123 4.33 11.44 -11.47
CA THR A 123 4.70 10.15 -10.89
C THR A 123 3.73 9.76 -9.78
N THR A 124 3.63 8.46 -9.53
CA THR A 124 2.99 7.97 -8.30
C THR A 124 3.81 8.39 -7.09
N THR A 125 3.16 8.65 -5.97
CA THR A 125 3.80 8.94 -4.68
C THR A 125 3.25 8.01 -3.62
N GLY A 126 4.10 7.62 -2.66
CA GLY A 126 3.77 6.62 -1.65
C GLY A 126 3.68 5.20 -2.25
N ASP A 127 2.95 4.32 -1.57
CA ASP A 127 2.81 2.92 -1.95
C ASP A 127 1.71 2.73 -2.99
N ALA A 128 2.08 2.76 -4.29
CA ALA A 128 1.19 2.49 -5.42
C ALA A 128 1.17 0.98 -5.73
N ILE A 129 0.20 0.27 -5.19
CA ILE A 129 0.16 -1.20 -5.20
C ILE A 129 -0.96 -1.73 -6.08
N TYR A 130 -0.61 -2.67 -6.94
CA TYR A 130 -1.54 -3.44 -7.77
C TYR A 130 -1.62 -4.89 -7.28
N MET A 131 -2.81 -5.46 -7.29
CA MET A 131 -3.08 -6.83 -6.88
C MET A 131 -4.22 -7.42 -7.70
N ARG A 132 -4.01 -8.60 -8.30
CA ARG A 132 -5.01 -9.27 -9.16
C ARG A 132 -5.63 -8.32 -10.20
N GLY A 133 -4.80 -7.54 -10.91
CA GLY A 133 -5.24 -6.65 -11.99
C GLY A 133 -5.84 -5.31 -11.57
N PHE A 134 -5.97 -5.02 -10.28
CA PHE A 134 -6.61 -3.82 -9.77
C PHE A 134 -5.69 -2.98 -8.89
N ASP A 135 -5.87 -1.66 -8.95
CA ASP A 135 -5.22 -0.72 -8.03
C ASP A 135 -5.79 -0.90 -6.61
N THR A 136 -4.92 -1.27 -5.68
CA THR A 136 -5.21 -1.45 -4.24
C THR A 136 -4.48 -0.45 -3.35
N SER A 137 -3.87 0.58 -3.91
CA SER A 137 -3.09 1.61 -3.19
C SER A 137 -3.89 2.28 -2.06
N ASN A 138 -5.20 2.34 -2.20
CA ASN A 138 -6.10 2.94 -1.21
C ASN A 138 -6.73 1.93 -0.24
N SER A 139 -6.34 0.66 -0.36
CA SER A 139 -6.81 -0.45 0.48
C SER A 139 -5.73 -0.90 1.47
N ILE A 140 -4.93 0.07 1.98
CA ILE A 140 -3.89 -0.17 2.97
C ILE A 140 -4.42 0.22 4.35
N PHE A 141 -4.22 -0.68 5.31
CA PHE A 141 -4.69 -0.56 6.68
C PHE A 141 -3.52 -0.73 7.65
N VAL A 142 -3.61 -0.07 8.80
CA VAL A 142 -2.73 -0.29 9.95
C VAL A 142 -3.62 -0.69 11.12
N ASP A 143 -3.38 -1.87 11.70
CA ASP A 143 -4.19 -2.45 12.79
C ASP A 143 -5.70 -2.46 12.50
N GLY A 144 -6.08 -2.72 11.23
CA GLY A 144 -7.48 -2.76 10.79
C GLY A 144 -8.16 -1.40 10.59
N VAL A 145 -7.43 -0.30 10.70
CA VAL A 145 -7.89 1.06 10.37
C VAL A 145 -7.23 1.51 9.08
N ARG A 146 -8.00 2.03 8.14
CA ARG A 146 -7.48 2.54 6.88
C ARG A 146 -6.41 3.60 7.10
N ASP A 147 -5.31 3.49 6.39
CA ASP A 147 -4.22 4.45 6.40
C ASP A 147 -4.23 5.28 5.13
N ILE A 148 -4.59 6.56 5.25
CA ILE A 148 -4.77 7.48 4.13
C ILE A 148 -3.56 8.41 3.99
N GLY A 149 -3.17 8.67 2.75
CA GLY A 149 -2.08 9.57 2.39
C GLY A 149 -0.99 8.89 1.56
N SER A 150 -0.28 9.71 0.82
CA SER A 150 0.82 9.27 -0.05
C SER A 150 2.11 9.19 0.74
N ILE A 151 2.32 8.09 1.45
CA ILE A 151 3.53 7.81 2.23
C ILE A 151 4.10 6.45 1.82
N SER A 152 5.42 6.35 1.74
CA SER A 152 6.12 5.06 1.67
C SER A 152 6.23 4.48 3.08
N ARG A 153 5.46 3.41 3.35
CA ARG A 153 5.33 2.82 4.69
C ARG A 153 6.55 1.99 5.05
N ASP A 154 7.14 2.32 6.18
CA ASP A 154 8.32 1.65 6.74
C ASP A 154 7.92 0.50 7.67
N LEU A 155 8.73 -0.57 7.70
CA LEU A 155 8.48 -1.77 8.49
C LEU A 155 9.08 -1.75 9.90
N PHE A 156 9.76 -0.68 10.33
CA PHE A 156 10.45 -0.65 11.63
C PHE A 156 9.52 -0.91 12.83
N ASN A 157 8.25 -0.55 12.69
CA ASN A 157 7.20 -0.70 13.70
C ASN A 157 6.18 -1.80 13.35
N VAL A 158 6.47 -2.69 12.39
CA VAL A 158 5.55 -3.71 11.90
C VAL A 158 5.96 -5.09 12.38
N GLU A 159 5.01 -5.88 12.87
CA GLU A 159 5.17 -7.27 13.31
C GLU A 159 4.90 -8.25 12.16
N GLN A 160 3.87 -7.97 11.35
CA GLN A 160 3.52 -8.74 10.15
C GLN A 160 2.74 -7.89 9.15
N VAL A 161 2.84 -8.26 7.87
CA VAL A 161 2.04 -7.72 6.77
C VAL A 161 1.05 -8.79 6.34
N GLU A 162 -0.23 -8.44 6.33
CA GLU A 162 -1.33 -9.33 5.97
C GLU A 162 -1.88 -8.90 4.61
N VAL A 163 -1.85 -9.79 3.62
CA VAL A 163 -2.31 -9.56 2.26
C VAL A 163 -3.57 -10.38 2.02
N GLU A 164 -4.70 -9.72 2.00
CA GLU A 164 -6.02 -10.29 1.75
C GLU A 164 -6.33 -10.14 0.26
N LYS A 165 -6.43 -11.25 -0.46
CA LYS A 165 -6.68 -11.26 -1.91
C LYS A 165 -8.15 -11.51 -2.23
N GLY A 166 -8.68 -10.77 -3.21
CA GLY A 166 -10.10 -10.78 -3.56
C GLY A 166 -10.93 -9.81 -2.71
N PRO A 167 -12.28 -9.77 -2.88
CA PRO A 167 -13.13 -8.78 -2.22
C PRO A 167 -13.00 -8.80 -0.70
N ALA A 168 -12.46 -7.73 -0.16
CA ALA A 168 -12.25 -7.53 1.27
C ALA A 168 -13.19 -6.46 1.87
N GLY A 169 -14.17 -5.99 1.10
CA GLY A 169 -15.10 -4.95 1.53
C GLY A 169 -16.00 -5.36 2.68
N THR A 170 -16.32 -6.66 2.82
CA THR A 170 -17.06 -7.16 3.97
C THR A 170 -16.29 -6.95 5.27
N ASP A 171 -14.96 -7.17 5.25
CA ASP A 171 -14.09 -7.06 6.42
C ASP A 171 -13.61 -5.62 6.66
N ASN A 172 -13.25 -4.92 5.57
CA ASN A 172 -12.54 -3.65 5.62
C ASN A 172 -13.37 -2.45 5.13
N GLY A 173 -14.59 -2.68 4.60
CA GLY A 173 -15.53 -1.65 4.16
C GLY A 173 -15.23 -1.13 2.75
N ARG A 174 -15.79 0.04 2.45
CA ARG A 174 -15.85 0.66 1.12
C ARG A 174 -14.52 0.83 0.38
N SER A 175 -13.39 0.71 1.06
CA SER A 175 -12.07 1.00 0.50
C SER A 175 -11.34 -0.23 -0.04
N ALA A 176 -11.95 -1.42 0.02
CA ALA A 176 -11.29 -2.67 -0.31
C ALA A 176 -12.12 -3.57 -1.24
N PRO A 177 -12.49 -3.09 -2.45
CA PRO A 177 -13.37 -3.85 -3.35
C PRO A 177 -12.69 -5.13 -3.89
N THR A 178 -11.40 -5.11 -4.14
CA THR A 178 -10.67 -6.21 -4.82
C THR A 178 -9.54 -6.80 -3.98
N GLY A 179 -9.28 -6.26 -2.79
CA GLY A 179 -8.29 -6.75 -1.85
C GLY A 179 -7.90 -5.72 -0.81
N ALA A 180 -7.13 -6.13 0.19
CA ALA A 180 -6.63 -5.29 1.27
C ALA A 180 -5.25 -5.71 1.76
N ILE A 181 -4.49 -4.75 2.27
CA ILE A 181 -3.20 -4.99 2.91
C ILE A 181 -3.26 -4.38 4.30
N ASN A 182 -2.98 -5.17 5.34
CA ASN A 182 -2.95 -4.70 6.71
C ASN A 182 -1.56 -4.84 7.32
N LEU A 183 -1.05 -3.77 7.93
CA LEU A 183 0.18 -3.77 8.70
C LEU A 183 -0.17 -3.90 10.18
N ALA A 184 0.28 -4.97 10.82
CA ALA A 184 0.10 -5.18 12.25
C ALA A 184 1.26 -4.51 13.02
N SER A 185 0.94 -3.52 13.85
CA SER A 185 1.92 -2.76 14.60
C SER A 185 2.51 -3.57 15.76
N LYS A 186 3.80 -3.36 16.06
CA LYS A 186 4.46 -3.85 17.25
C LYS A 186 3.84 -3.23 18.50
N GLN A 187 3.52 -4.05 19.51
CA GLN A 187 2.91 -3.61 20.76
C GLN A 187 3.77 -3.98 21.97
N ALA A 188 3.61 -3.25 23.07
CA ALA A 188 4.27 -3.54 24.32
C ALA A 188 3.79 -4.88 24.92
N PHE A 189 4.70 -5.64 25.54
CA PHE A 189 4.45 -6.97 26.11
C PHE A 189 5.22 -7.19 27.42
N LEU A 190 4.82 -8.20 28.22
CA LEU A 190 5.40 -8.44 29.55
C LEU A 190 6.69 -9.28 29.47
N ALA A 191 7.73 -8.70 28.90
CA ALA A 191 9.09 -9.18 29.01
C ALA A 191 10.05 -8.04 28.67
N ASP A 192 11.23 -8.03 29.26
CA ASP A 192 12.27 -7.09 28.86
C ASP A 192 12.98 -7.62 27.61
N ALA A 193 13.06 -6.79 26.61
CA ALA A 193 13.75 -7.10 25.36
C ALA A 193 14.35 -5.84 24.75
N THR A 194 15.51 -5.96 24.16
CA THR A 194 16.15 -4.89 23.37
C THR A 194 16.72 -5.48 22.12
N SER A 195 16.40 -4.91 20.97
CA SER A 195 17.04 -5.24 19.71
C SER A 195 17.33 -4.00 18.89
N GLY A 196 18.27 -4.09 17.97
CA GLY A 196 18.58 -3.01 17.05
C GLY A 196 19.39 -3.52 15.89
N THR A 197 19.33 -2.82 14.77
CA THR A 197 20.07 -3.15 13.56
C THR A 197 20.79 -1.92 13.04
N LEU A 198 22.07 -2.09 12.72
CA LEU A 198 22.85 -1.12 11.95
C LEU A 198 23.09 -1.70 10.57
N THR A 199 22.68 -0.99 9.54
CA THR A 199 22.84 -1.42 8.14
C THR A 199 23.61 -0.37 7.35
N THR A 200 24.57 -0.82 6.55
CA THR A 200 25.23 -0.01 5.53
C THR A 200 25.36 -0.81 4.25
N GLY A 201 25.46 -0.16 3.11
CA GLY A 201 25.49 -0.86 1.82
C GLY A 201 26.10 -0.04 0.70
N THR A 202 26.02 -0.59 -0.51
CA THR A 202 26.28 0.13 -1.75
C THR A 202 25.33 1.32 -1.84
N ASP A 203 25.64 2.30 -2.70
CA ASP A 203 24.82 3.48 -2.95
C ASP A 203 24.52 4.28 -1.64
N SER A 204 25.56 4.47 -0.84
CA SER A 204 25.52 5.23 0.41
C SER A 204 24.39 4.82 1.38
N GLN A 205 23.89 3.60 1.28
CA GLN A 205 22.78 3.15 2.11
C GLN A 205 23.20 3.04 3.58
N ASN A 206 22.47 3.75 4.44
CA ASN A 206 22.68 3.75 5.89
C ASN A 206 21.34 3.73 6.61
N ARG A 207 21.18 2.78 7.54
CA ARG A 207 19.95 2.65 8.31
C ARG A 207 20.25 2.16 9.73
N VAL A 208 19.53 2.72 10.70
CA VAL A 208 19.60 2.34 12.10
C VAL A 208 18.19 2.10 12.61
N THR A 209 17.95 0.98 13.28
CA THR A 209 16.70 0.70 13.98
C THR A 209 16.96 0.27 15.39
N ALA A 210 16.02 0.58 16.31
CA ALA A 210 16.01 0.09 17.68
C ALA A 210 14.59 -0.27 18.11
N ASP A 211 14.47 -1.35 18.87
CA ASP A 211 13.22 -1.86 19.45
C ASP A 211 13.48 -2.22 20.90
N ILE A 212 12.91 -1.45 21.82
CA ILE A 212 13.16 -1.53 23.25
C ILE A 212 11.83 -1.76 23.96
N ASN A 213 11.66 -2.92 24.60
CA ASN A 213 10.50 -3.25 25.42
C ASN A 213 10.92 -3.41 26.87
N ARG A 214 10.15 -2.83 27.79
CA ARG A 214 10.38 -2.91 29.24
C ARG A 214 9.08 -3.11 29.99
N THR A 215 9.08 -4.05 30.91
CA THR A 215 8.03 -4.21 31.91
C THR A 215 8.11 -3.08 32.93
N LEU A 216 6.98 -2.50 33.30
CA LEU A 216 6.92 -1.40 34.28
C LEU A 216 6.75 -1.97 35.69
N GLU A 217 7.86 -2.11 36.46
CA GLU A 217 7.87 -2.74 37.78
C GLU A 217 6.91 -2.11 38.81
N GLY A 218 6.61 -0.82 38.68
CA GLY A 218 5.68 -0.09 39.57
C GLY A 218 4.19 -0.25 39.23
N LEU A 219 3.85 -0.87 38.07
CA LEU A 219 2.51 -1.01 37.54
C LEU A 219 2.32 -2.45 37.05
N ALA A 220 1.75 -3.31 37.90
CA ALA A 220 1.52 -4.71 37.56
C ALA A 220 0.76 -4.86 36.25
N GLY A 221 1.17 -5.80 35.40
CA GLY A 221 0.56 -6.05 34.10
C GLY A 221 0.79 -4.93 33.05
N SER A 222 1.81 -4.08 33.25
CA SER A 222 2.06 -2.95 32.34
C SER A 222 3.46 -3.01 31.72
N ALA A 223 3.56 -2.55 30.48
CA ALA A 223 4.81 -2.49 29.73
C ALA A 223 4.86 -1.28 28.81
N VAL A 224 6.08 -0.88 28.43
CA VAL A 224 6.35 0.13 27.43
C VAL A 224 7.26 -0.44 26.35
N ARG A 225 6.99 -0.13 25.10
CA ARG A 225 7.85 -0.46 23.95
C ARG A 225 8.10 0.79 23.12
N VAL A 226 9.30 0.98 22.66
CA VAL A 226 9.66 2.10 21.77
C VAL A 226 10.42 1.55 20.59
N ASN A 227 9.91 1.82 19.39
CA ASN A 227 10.60 1.55 18.14
C ASN A 227 11.12 2.87 17.57
N LEU A 228 12.36 2.86 17.09
CA LEU A 228 13.06 3.99 16.47
C LEU A 228 13.64 3.57 15.14
N MET A 229 13.66 4.49 14.19
CA MET A 229 14.28 4.30 12.89
C MET A 229 14.89 5.62 12.41
N TRP A 230 16.07 5.52 11.82
CA TRP A 230 16.71 6.55 11.02
C TRP A 230 17.28 5.90 9.76
N GLN A 231 17.14 6.57 8.63
CA GLN A 231 17.68 6.16 7.34
C GLN A 231 18.11 7.36 6.55
N ASP A 232 19.22 7.23 5.84
CA ASP A 232 19.70 8.12 4.80
C ASP A 232 20.39 7.24 3.75
N SER A 233 19.76 7.10 2.57
CA SER A 233 20.14 6.09 1.59
C SER A 233 19.86 6.58 0.19
N ASP A 234 20.85 6.55 -0.68
CA ASP A 234 20.62 6.70 -2.11
C ASP A 234 19.88 5.48 -2.64
N VAL A 235 19.17 5.62 -3.74
CA VAL A 235 18.48 4.51 -4.41
C VAL A 235 19.45 3.84 -5.36
N ALA A 236 19.67 2.54 -5.20
CA ALA A 236 20.62 1.77 -5.99
C ALA A 236 20.33 1.85 -7.51
N GLY A 237 21.33 2.21 -8.30
CA GLY A 237 21.22 2.40 -9.73
C GLY A 237 20.45 3.66 -10.13
N ARG A 238 20.38 4.68 -9.24
CA ARG A 238 19.77 5.97 -9.56
C ARG A 238 20.63 7.13 -9.07
N ASP A 239 21.08 7.97 -9.99
CA ASP A 239 21.77 9.21 -9.65
C ASP A 239 20.87 10.15 -8.87
N HIS A 240 21.37 10.72 -7.78
CA HIS A 240 20.71 11.78 -6.99
C HIS A 240 19.36 11.43 -6.33
N VAL A 241 18.77 10.27 -6.57
CA VAL A 241 17.55 9.83 -5.89
C VAL A 241 17.89 9.36 -4.48
N ASN A 242 17.29 9.96 -3.48
CA ASN A 242 17.59 9.68 -2.07
C ASN A 242 16.33 9.48 -1.24
N ASN A 243 16.41 8.60 -0.24
CA ASN A 243 15.38 8.37 0.78
C ASN A 243 15.95 8.68 2.17
N SER A 244 15.61 9.82 2.72
CA SER A 244 15.92 10.23 4.10
C SER A 244 14.68 10.10 4.97
N ARG A 245 14.78 9.38 6.10
CA ARG A 245 13.63 9.07 6.97
C ARG A 245 13.99 9.03 8.44
N PHE A 246 13.07 9.53 9.25
CA PHE A 246 13.09 9.36 10.70
C PHE A 246 11.74 8.83 11.18
N GLY A 247 11.76 7.89 12.13
CA GLY A 247 10.53 7.35 12.70
C GLY A 247 10.66 7.04 14.19
N ILE A 248 9.58 7.29 14.94
CA ILE A 248 9.43 6.89 16.33
C ILE A 248 8.02 6.36 16.57
N ALA A 249 7.93 5.20 17.23
CA ALA A 249 6.65 4.55 17.54
C ALA A 249 6.66 4.02 18.99
N PRO A 250 6.26 4.83 19.98
CA PRO A 250 6.05 4.39 21.33
C PRO A 250 4.70 3.68 21.50
N SER A 251 4.68 2.60 22.29
CA SER A 251 3.52 1.83 22.71
C SER A 251 3.54 1.63 24.20
N ILE A 252 2.43 1.88 24.89
CA ILE A 252 2.25 1.57 26.31
C ILE A 252 1.04 0.68 26.45
N ALA A 253 1.19 -0.41 27.23
CA ALA A 253 0.13 -1.34 27.53
C ALA A 253 -0.10 -1.46 29.02
N PHE A 254 -1.36 -1.62 29.41
CA PHE A 254 -1.80 -1.78 30.80
C PHE A 254 -2.71 -2.99 30.95
N GLY A 255 -2.67 -3.64 32.10
CA GLY A 255 -3.57 -4.74 32.44
C GLY A 255 -3.34 -6.01 31.62
N LEU A 256 -2.15 -6.24 31.07
CA LEU A 256 -1.83 -7.36 30.17
C LEU A 256 -2.08 -8.75 30.79
N ASP A 257 -2.04 -8.85 32.13
CA ASP A 257 -2.32 -10.08 32.90
C ASP A 257 -3.79 -10.16 33.38
N THR A 258 -4.64 -9.23 32.95
CA THR A 258 -6.02 -9.11 33.45
C THR A 258 -7.04 -9.24 32.31
N ASP A 259 -8.30 -9.36 32.67
CA ASP A 259 -9.40 -9.39 31.71
C ASP A 259 -9.58 -8.05 30.98
N THR A 260 -9.03 -6.94 31.50
CA THR A 260 -9.10 -5.61 30.86
C THR A 260 -7.71 -5.14 30.50
N ARG A 261 -7.46 -4.96 29.21
CA ARG A 261 -6.20 -4.52 28.66
C ARG A 261 -6.40 -3.21 27.89
N ALA A 262 -5.50 -2.27 28.07
CA ALA A 262 -5.50 -1.01 27.35
C ALA A 262 -4.15 -0.74 26.72
N TYR A 263 -4.17 -0.23 25.48
CA TYR A 263 -2.97 0.11 24.72
C TYR A 263 -3.07 1.55 24.21
N VAL A 264 -1.98 2.27 24.29
CA VAL A 264 -1.78 3.59 23.68
C VAL A 264 -0.58 3.49 22.75
N ASN A 265 -0.82 3.62 21.46
CA ASN A 265 0.19 3.57 20.42
C ASN A 265 0.27 4.92 19.71
N LEU A 266 1.48 5.43 19.54
CA LEU A 266 1.76 6.62 18.76
C LEU A 266 2.71 6.24 17.62
N LEU A 267 2.61 6.96 16.51
CA LEU A 267 3.52 6.87 15.38
C LEU A 267 3.81 8.29 14.87
N TYR A 268 5.07 8.60 14.70
CA TYR A 268 5.55 9.76 13.97
C TYR A 268 6.58 9.31 12.96
N ILE A 269 6.40 9.69 11.70
CA ILE A 269 7.34 9.48 10.60
C ILE A 269 7.51 10.81 9.88
N GLU A 270 8.76 11.12 9.56
CA GLU A 270 9.17 12.23 8.70
C GLU A 270 10.01 11.64 7.56
N GLN A 271 9.71 12.02 6.34
CA GLN A 271 10.43 11.65 5.12
C GLN A 271 10.81 12.94 4.39
N ASP A 272 12.08 13.04 3.99
CA ASP A 272 12.64 14.13 3.21
C ASP A 272 13.44 13.49 2.07
N ASN A 273 12.73 13.19 0.97
CA ASN A 273 13.25 12.40 -0.14
C ASN A 273 13.52 13.30 -1.36
N VAL A 274 14.47 12.87 -2.20
CA VAL A 274 14.56 13.33 -3.59
C VAL A 274 13.77 12.35 -4.45
N PRO A 275 12.62 12.77 -5.04
CA PRO A 275 11.75 11.87 -5.77
C PRO A 275 12.35 11.45 -7.11
N ASP A 276 12.07 10.22 -7.55
CA ASP A 276 12.49 9.73 -8.85
C ASP A 276 11.51 10.17 -9.95
N GLY A 277 12.00 10.94 -10.92
CA GLY A 277 11.27 11.31 -12.14
C GLY A 277 11.28 10.22 -13.22
N PHE A 278 11.99 9.11 -12.97
CA PHE A 278 12.20 7.97 -13.87
C PHE A 278 13.03 8.30 -15.12
N VAL A 279 13.09 7.36 -16.05
CA VAL A 279 13.98 7.39 -17.23
C VAL A 279 13.16 7.42 -18.51
N PRO A 280 13.56 8.17 -19.56
CA PRO A 280 12.92 8.10 -20.86
C PRO A 280 12.97 6.70 -21.47
N THR A 281 11.86 6.27 -22.09
CA THR A 281 11.81 4.99 -22.82
C THR A 281 12.53 5.00 -24.16
N VAL A 282 13.25 6.06 -24.47
CA VAL A 282 14.00 6.23 -25.73
C VAL A 282 15.04 5.12 -25.88
N GLY A 283 14.97 4.42 -27.03
CA GLY A 283 15.96 3.43 -27.42
C GLY A 283 15.90 2.07 -26.73
N ILE A 284 15.01 1.87 -25.75
CA ILE A 284 14.76 0.54 -25.15
C ILE A 284 13.93 -0.34 -26.09
N ASP A 285 13.77 -1.61 -25.75
CA ASP A 285 12.96 -2.56 -26.52
C ASP A 285 11.50 -2.07 -26.64
N HIS A 286 10.88 -2.35 -27.80
CA HIS A 286 9.52 -1.92 -28.17
C HIS A 286 9.32 -0.40 -28.31
N TRP A 287 10.39 0.41 -28.26
CA TRP A 287 10.31 1.82 -28.58
C TRP A 287 10.49 2.05 -30.08
N GLU A 288 9.59 2.82 -30.69
CA GLU A 288 9.66 3.19 -32.10
C GLU A 288 9.97 4.70 -32.24
N PRO A 289 10.91 5.10 -33.11
CA PRO A 289 11.30 6.48 -33.23
C PRO A 289 10.18 7.32 -33.89
N GLN A 290 9.90 8.48 -33.33
CA GLN A 290 9.20 9.54 -34.02
C GLN A 290 10.13 10.16 -35.08
N ALA A 291 9.56 10.81 -36.09
CA ALA A 291 10.32 11.40 -37.20
C ALA A 291 11.46 12.29 -36.69
N GLY A 292 12.69 12.04 -37.14
CA GLY A 292 13.92 12.73 -36.71
C GLY A 292 14.58 12.19 -35.48
N LEU A 293 14.03 11.13 -34.86
CA LEU A 293 14.65 10.44 -33.72
C LEU A 293 15.25 9.07 -34.10
N GLU A 294 15.40 8.78 -35.38
CA GLU A 294 15.85 7.47 -35.88
C GLU A 294 17.26 7.10 -35.38
N ALA A 295 18.11 8.08 -35.10
CA ALA A 295 19.44 7.86 -34.54
C ALA A 295 19.43 7.32 -33.10
N LEU A 296 18.30 7.44 -32.39
CA LEU A 296 18.15 6.98 -31.01
C LEU A 296 17.80 5.48 -30.91
N VAL A 297 17.45 4.83 -32.03
CA VAL A 297 17.14 3.39 -32.06
C VAL A 297 18.36 2.58 -31.61
N GLY A 298 18.19 1.72 -30.60
CA GLY A 298 19.28 0.91 -30.05
C GLY A 298 20.35 1.71 -29.30
N ASN A 299 20.06 2.98 -28.97
CA ASN A 299 20.90 3.83 -28.14
C ASN A 299 20.07 4.29 -26.93
N PRO A 300 19.74 3.39 -25.99
CA PRO A 300 19.03 3.77 -24.78
C PRO A 300 19.85 4.76 -23.95
N VAL A 301 19.16 5.57 -23.16
CA VAL A 301 19.81 6.39 -22.16
C VAL A 301 20.27 5.52 -20.98
N ASP A 302 21.23 6.00 -20.21
CA ASP A 302 21.67 5.31 -18.99
C ASP A 302 20.49 5.25 -17.97
N SER A 303 20.21 4.07 -17.46
CA SER A 303 19.15 3.84 -16.49
C SER A 303 19.43 4.51 -15.13
N GLU A 304 20.67 4.86 -14.83
CA GLU A 304 21.06 5.59 -13.63
C GLU A 304 20.71 7.09 -13.71
N ASN A 305 20.57 7.66 -14.92
CA ASN A 305 20.36 9.08 -15.16
C ASN A 305 19.17 9.68 -14.38
N PHE A 306 19.41 10.81 -13.72
CA PHE A 306 18.40 11.62 -13.04
C PHE A 306 18.08 12.88 -13.85
N TYR A 307 16.84 13.01 -14.30
CA TYR A 307 16.38 14.14 -15.13
C TYR A 307 15.74 15.29 -14.34
N GLY A 308 15.60 15.13 -13.03
CA GLY A 308 15.13 16.18 -12.12
C GLY A 308 16.17 17.26 -11.87
N THR A 309 15.91 18.09 -10.87
CA THR A 309 16.81 19.13 -10.38
C THR A 309 17.03 19.01 -8.89
N ARG A 310 18.05 19.69 -8.36
CA ARG A 310 18.32 19.73 -6.91
C ARG A 310 17.22 20.40 -6.08
N ASP A 311 16.23 21.03 -6.73
CA ASP A 311 15.10 21.68 -6.07
C ASP A 311 13.91 20.71 -5.92
N ASP A 312 14.00 19.52 -6.51
CA ASP A 312 12.97 18.47 -6.42
C ASP A 312 12.99 17.85 -5.02
N HIS A 313 11.79 17.66 -4.43
CA HIS A 313 11.63 17.12 -3.08
C HIS A 313 10.30 16.40 -2.91
N ASP A 314 10.26 15.47 -1.97
CA ASP A 314 9.05 14.80 -1.47
C ASP A 314 9.12 14.74 0.06
N GLU A 315 8.60 15.79 0.69
CA GLU A 315 8.55 15.92 2.14
C GLU A 315 7.22 15.38 2.65
N VAL A 316 7.26 14.35 3.49
CA VAL A 316 6.07 13.73 4.08
C VAL A 316 6.18 13.67 5.59
N THR A 317 5.14 14.11 6.28
CA THR A 317 4.99 13.91 7.73
C THR A 317 3.73 13.10 8.01
N ALA A 318 3.86 11.98 8.74
CA ALA A 318 2.74 11.18 9.20
C ALA A 318 2.72 11.08 10.72
N THR A 319 1.56 11.32 11.32
CA THR A 319 1.34 11.21 12.77
C THR A 319 0.08 10.42 13.03
N MET A 320 0.16 9.41 13.92
CA MET A 320 -0.99 8.62 14.36
C MET A 320 -1.01 8.48 15.88
N ALA A 321 -2.21 8.49 16.45
CA ALA A 321 -2.46 8.15 17.84
C ALA A 321 -3.61 7.13 17.88
N THR A 322 -3.35 5.98 18.49
CA THR A 322 -4.33 4.89 18.63
C THR A 322 -4.50 4.54 20.09
N PHE A 323 -5.75 4.51 20.55
CA PHE A 323 -6.14 3.93 21.82
C PHE A 323 -6.93 2.65 21.54
N ARG A 324 -6.53 1.54 22.17
CA ARG A 324 -7.25 0.26 22.08
C ARG A 324 -7.56 -0.24 23.47
N LEU A 325 -8.81 -0.61 23.71
CA LEU A 325 -9.31 -1.24 24.93
C LEU A 325 -9.85 -2.63 24.62
N GLU A 326 -9.44 -3.62 25.35
CA GLU A 326 -9.96 -4.98 25.29
C GLU A 326 -10.50 -5.38 26.67
N HIS A 327 -11.68 -6.02 26.70
CA HIS A 327 -12.26 -6.57 27.90
C HIS A 327 -12.82 -7.97 27.65
N ASP A 328 -12.31 -8.95 28.38
CA ASP A 328 -12.82 -10.32 28.38
C ASP A 328 -13.92 -10.43 29.45
N PHE A 329 -15.19 -10.46 29.04
CA PHE A 329 -16.30 -10.70 29.95
C PHE A 329 -16.31 -12.14 30.50
N SER A 330 -15.76 -13.05 29.68
CA SER A 330 -15.54 -14.47 29.98
C SER A 330 -14.50 -15.04 29.00
N ASP A 331 -14.13 -16.30 29.15
CA ASP A 331 -13.29 -17.00 28.17
C ASP A 331 -13.90 -17.01 26.75
N ASN A 332 -15.21 -16.81 26.61
CA ASN A 332 -15.98 -16.92 25.37
C ASN A 332 -16.53 -15.58 24.87
N ALA A 333 -16.27 -14.47 25.55
CA ALA A 333 -16.83 -13.17 25.14
C ALA A 333 -15.82 -12.04 25.36
N ARG A 334 -15.45 -11.35 24.30
CA ARG A 334 -14.48 -10.23 24.31
C ARG A 334 -15.08 -9.02 23.60
N LEU A 335 -14.91 -7.87 24.21
CA LEU A 335 -15.15 -6.56 23.62
C LEU A 335 -13.80 -5.93 23.28
N THR A 336 -13.66 -5.41 22.08
CA THR A 336 -12.52 -4.59 21.64
C THR A 336 -13.04 -3.25 21.16
N ASN A 337 -12.47 -2.16 21.64
CA ASN A 337 -12.72 -0.82 21.12
C ASN A 337 -11.40 -0.21 20.67
N THR A 338 -11.38 0.34 19.46
CA THR A 338 -10.19 1.01 18.88
C THR A 338 -10.58 2.41 18.42
N VAL A 339 -9.94 3.42 18.99
CA VAL A 339 -10.07 4.83 18.58
C VAL A 339 -8.75 5.26 17.96
N ARG A 340 -8.81 5.82 16.75
CA ARG A 340 -7.61 6.36 16.07
C ARG A 340 -7.85 7.76 15.54
N TRP A 341 -6.84 8.57 15.69
CA TRP A 341 -6.62 9.80 14.94
C TRP A 341 -5.33 9.67 14.14
N GLY A 342 -5.37 10.07 12.87
CA GLY A 342 -4.21 10.08 11.98
C GLY A 342 -4.19 11.33 11.10
N LYS A 343 -3.00 11.80 10.77
CA LYS A 343 -2.76 12.90 9.85
C LYS A 343 -1.51 12.62 9.02
N THR A 344 -1.59 12.89 7.70
CA THR A 344 -0.44 12.85 6.78
C THR A 344 -0.42 14.15 5.99
N GLU A 345 0.75 14.78 5.90
CA GLU A 345 1.01 16.00 5.13
C GLU A 345 2.10 15.68 4.11
N GLN A 346 1.93 16.14 2.87
CA GLN A 346 2.90 16.00 1.79
C GLN A 346 3.12 17.35 1.12
N ASP A 347 4.39 17.74 0.96
CA ASP A 347 4.87 18.79 0.07
C ASP A 347 5.80 18.15 -0.97
N TYR A 348 5.45 18.32 -2.25
CA TYR A 348 6.11 17.61 -3.34
C TYR A 348 6.35 18.53 -4.52
N GLN A 349 7.56 18.50 -5.04
CA GLN A 349 7.93 19.10 -6.31
C GLN A 349 8.75 18.12 -7.13
N LEU A 350 8.40 17.95 -8.40
CA LEU A 350 9.16 17.17 -9.37
C LEU A 350 9.28 17.92 -10.68
N SER A 351 10.52 18.11 -11.14
CA SER A 351 10.84 18.56 -12.50
C SER A 351 10.77 17.38 -13.45
N ALA A 352 9.58 17.15 -14.02
CA ALA A 352 9.34 16.02 -14.88
C ALA A 352 9.40 16.37 -16.38
N PHE A 353 9.43 15.33 -17.19
CA PHE A 353 9.51 15.42 -18.66
C PHE A 353 8.49 14.49 -19.31
N MET A 354 8.27 14.71 -20.61
CA MET A 354 7.67 13.72 -21.51
C MET A 354 8.65 13.53 -22.66
N SER A 355 9.08 12.32 -22.93
CA SER A 355 10.06 12.03 -24.01
C SER A 355 9.40 12.01 -25.40
N THR A 356 8.64 13.07 -25.70
CA THR A 356 8.06 13.30 -27.03
C THR A 356 9.05 14.07 -27.90
N GLY A 357 9.16 13.68 -29.15
CA GLY A 357 10.01 14.38 -30.11
C GLY A 357 9.43 14.31 -31.52
N GLY A 358 10.13 14.84 -32.47
CA GLY A 358 9.74 14.81 -33.87
C GLY A 358 10.33 15.98 -34.66
N THR A 359 9.85 16.15 -35.88
CA THR A 359 10.16 17.32 -36.72
C THR A 359 8.89 18.07 -37.07
N ASP A 360 9.03 19.39 -37.21
CA ASP A 360 7.99 20.23 -37.83
C ASP A 360 7.93 20.04 -39.35
N GLU A 361 7.05 20.79 -40.02
CA GLU A 361 6.87 20.73 -41.49
C GLU A 361 8.15 21.13 -42.24
N ASP A 362 9.01 21.92 -41.64
CA ASP A 362 10.29 22.37 -42.21
C ASP A 362 11.47 21.41 -41.85
N GLY A 363 11.21 20.33 -41.10
CA GLY A 363 12.21 19.35 -40.69
C GLY A 363 13.03 19.78 -39.44
N ASN A 364 12.64 20.84 -38.74
CA ASN A 364 13.32 21.25 -37.52
C ASN A 364 12.84 20.44 -36.32
N PRO A 365 13.72 20.22 -35.29
CA PRO A 365 13.31 19.53 -34.06
C PRO A 365 12.10 20.16 -33.38
N SER A 366 11.11 19.36 -33.10
CA SER A 366 9.88 19.75 -32.41
C SER A 366 9.60 18.83 -31.21
N GLY A 367 8.76 19.26 -30.27
CA GLY A 367 8.45 18.50 -29.04
C GLY A 367 9.45 18.77 -27.93
N ASN A 368 9.57 17.80 -27.00
CA ASN A 368 10.39 17.92 -25.79
C ASN A 368 11.83 17.43 -26.02
N ILE A 369 12.03 16.46 -26.94
CA ILE A 369 13.37 16.04 -27.36
C ILE A 369 13.77 16.90 -28.56
N ARG A 370 14.92 17.56 -28.45
CA ARG A 370 15.48 18.43 -29.50
C ARG A 370 16.95 18.11 -29.71
N TRP A 371 17.46 18.44 -30.89
CA TRP A 371 18.87 18.25 -31.28
C TRP A 371 19.34 19.38 -32.18
N THR A 372 20.64 19.56 -32.27
CA THR A 372 21.30 20.44 -33.25
C THR A 372 21.91 19.70 -34.42
N ASP A 373 22.30 18.41 -34.21
CA ASP A 373 22.76 17.48 -35.23
C ASP A 373 22.15 16.11 -34.96
N PRO A 374 21.28 15.57 -35.86
CA PRO A 374 20.63 14.28 -35.63
C PRO A 374 21.59 13.10 -35.60
N ASN A 375 22.83 13.25 -36.06
CA ASN A 375 23.84 12.17 -36.04
C ASN A 375 24.76 12.24 -34.79
N ASP A 376 24.65 13.28 -34.01
CA ASP A 376 25.42 13.46 -32.77
C ASP A 376 24.53 13.29 -31.54
N LEU A 377 24.62 12.14 -30.88
CA LEU A 377 23.83 11.84 -29.67
C LEU A 377 24.06 12.87 -28.56
N SER A 378 25.25 13.49 -28.49
CA SER A 378 25.55 14.51 -27.50
C SER A 378 24.80 15.82 -27.71
N SER A 379 24.22 16.02 -28.90
CA SER A 379 23.44 17.21 -29.25
C SER A 379 21.98 17.14 -28.78
N TYR A 380 21.51 15.97 -28.34
CA TYR A 380 20.14 15.77 -27.93
C TYR A 380 19.88 16.30 -26.53
N THR A 381 18.80 17.05 -26.40
CA THR A 381 18.33 17.64 -25.14
C THR A 381 16.89 17.23 -24.84
N LEU A 382 16.54 17.18 -23.57
CA LEU A 382 15.19 16.87 -23.08
C LEU A 382 14.64 18.04 -22.26
N ALA A 383 13.47 18.53 -22.64
CA ALA A 383 12.81 19.62 -21.93
C ALA A 383 12.20 19.15 -20.59
N ARG A 384 12.51 19.86 -19.51
CA ARG A 384 11.89 19.72 -18.19
C ARG A 384 10.60 20.56 -18.12
N SER A 385 9.59 20.18 -18.91
CA SER A 385 8.41 21.01 -19.19
C SER A 385 7.18 20.68 -18.32
N ASN A 386 7.23 19.58 -17.58
CA ASN A 386 6.10 19.06 -16.81
C ASN A 386 6.39 19.10 -15.30
N ASN A 387 6.45 20.30 -14.74
CA ASN A 387 6.63 20.43 -13.30
C ASN A 387 5.35 19.99 -12.57
N THR A 388 5.51 19.10 -11.62
CA THR A 388 4.43 18.56 -10.80
C THR A 388 4.60 19.04 -9.36
N PHE A 389 3.51 19.54 -8.79
CA PHE A 389 3.45 19.97 -7.40
C PHE A 389 2.29 19.28 -6.70
N LYS A 390 2.51 18.84 -5.45
CA LYS A 390 1.47 18.35 -4.55
C LYS A 390 1.67 19.00 -3.20
N ASP A 391 0.60 19.57 -2.66
CA ASP A 391 0.56 20.10 -1.28
C ASP A 391 -0.76 19.57 -0.70
N ILE A 392 -0.67 18.42 -0.01
CA ILE A 392 -1.82 17.60 0.38
C ILE A 392 -1.80 17.34 1.87
N GLU A 393 -2.96 17.51 2.50
CA GLU A 393 -3.22 17.13 3.88
C GLU A 393 -4.32 16.08 3.92
N ASN A 394 -4.04 14.93 4.54
CA ASN A 394 -5.03 13.88 4.83
C ASN A 394 -5.23 13.75 6.34
N SER A 395 -6.45 13.47 6.78
CA SER A 395 -6.70 13.15 8.18
C SER A 395 -7.83 12.13 8.33
N ILE A 396 -7.70 11.27 9.34
CA ILE A 396 -8.71 10.27 9.71
C ILE A 396 -9.00 10.33 11.20
N VAL A 397 -10.27 10.17 11.56
CA VAL A 397 -10.72 9.85 12.91
C VAL A 397 -11.68 8.68 12.82
N THR A 398 -11.40 7.63 13.59
CA THR A 398 -12.27 6.43 13.61
C THR A 398 -12.46 5.93 15.03
N ASP A 399 -13.62 5.34 15.28
CA ASP A 399 -13.97 4.57 16.48
C ASP A 399 -14.59 3.25 16.03
N GLN A 400 -13.94 2.14 16.36
CA GLN A 400 -14.36 0.78 16.02
C GLN A 400 -14.66 0.01 17.29
N LEU A 401 -15.89 -0.45 17.46
CA LEU A 401 -16.32 -1.33 18.54
C LEU A 401 -16.63 -2.71 17.98
N ASN A 402 -15.95 -3.73 18.48
CA ASN A 402 -16.14 -5.13 18.10
C ASN A 402 -16.47 -5.99 19.31
N LEU A 403 -17.45 -6.87 19.18
CA LEU A 403 -17.79 -7.91 20.14
C LEU A 403 -17.61 -9.28 19.49
N ALA A 404 -16.72 -10.09 20.06
CA ALA A 404 -16.50 -11.48 19.69
C ALA A 404 -17.13 -12.40 20.77
N VAL A 405 -17.94 -13.39 20.33
CA VAL A 405 -18.60 -14.33 21.24
C VAL A 405 -18.60 -15.73 20.65
N ASP A 406 -18.14 -16.69 21.45
CA ASP A 406 -18.25 -18.11 21.16
C ASP A 406 -19.40 -18.73 21.97
N PHE A 407 -20.34 -19.37 21.30
CA PHE A 407 -21.49 -20.05 21.93
C PHE A 407 -21.94 -21.26 21.13
N ALA A 408 -22.89 -22.04 21.66
CA ALA A 408 -23.44 -23.20 20.96
C ALA A 408 -24.97 -23.17 20.89
N THR A 409 -25.52 -23.58 19.76
CA THR A 409 -26.97 -23.81 19.59
C THR A 409 -27.19 -25.29 19.26
N GLY A 410 -27.52 -26.06 20.27
CA GLY A 410 -27.57 -27.52 20.17
C GLY A 410 -26.20 -28.12 19.91
N SER A 411 -26.00 -28.74 18.74
CA SER A 411 -24.72 -29.34 18.34
C SER A 411 -23.87 -28.42 17.43
N VAL A 412 -24.34 -27.21 17.16
CA VAL A 412 -23.63 -26.26 16.30
C VAL A 412 -22.88 -25.25 17.18
N GLU A 413 -21.56 -25.17 17.01
CA GLU A 413 -20.75 -24.12 17.65
C GLU A 413 -20.75 -22.89 16.75
N HIS A 414 -20.87 -21.70 17.36
CA HIS A 414 -20.83 -20.40 16.73
C HIS A 414 -19.59 -19.64 17.17
N ASN A 415 -18.87 -19.04 16.24
CA ASN A 415 -17.87 -18.04 16.52
C ASN A 415 -18.34 -16.72 15.86
N LEU A 416 -18.98 -15.89 16.65
CA LEU A 416 -19.62 -14.65 16.23
C LEU A 416 -18.67 -13.48 16.44
N SER A 417 -18.54 -12.60 15.43
CA SER A 417 -17.92 -11.28 15.54
C SER A 417 -18.87 -10.24 14.98
N THR A 418 -19.20 -9.21 15.76
CA THR A 418 -20.10 -8.15 15.32
C THR A 418 -19.63 -6.80 15.84
N GLY A 419 -19.96 -5.72 15.15
CA GLY A 419 -19.52 -4.41 15.59
C GLY A 419 -20.11 -3.24 14.83
N ILE A 420 -19.70 -2.06 15.30
CA ILE A 420 -19.99 -0.77 14.69
C ILE A 420 -18.70 0.00 14.48
N GLU A 421 -18.61 0.70 13.36
CA GLU A 421 -17.48 1.59 13.05
C GLU A 421 -18.01 2.97 12.67
N LEU A 422 -17.38 4.00 13.20
CA LEU A 422 -17.63 5.40 12.89
C LEU A 422 -16.34 5.98 12.34
N THR A 423 -16.35 6.42 11.09
CA THR A 423 -15.11 6.90 10.44
C THR A 423 -15.37 8.23 9.76
N ARG A 424 -14.50 9.20 9.99
CA ARG A 424 -14.40 10.45 9.23
C ARG A 424 -13.03 10.55 8.60
N GLU A 425 -13.00 10.69 7.29
CA GLU A 425 -11.81 10.86 6.48
C GLU A 425 -11.88 12.20 5.77
N LYS A 426 -10.74 12.88 5.63
CA LYS A 426 -10.64 14.19 4.97
C LYS A 426 -9.37 14.26 4.14
N GLN A 427 -9.48 14.95 3.01
CA GLN A 427 -8.35 15.36 2.19
C GLN A 427 -8.51 16.82 1.80
N THR A 428 -7.44 17.59 1.95
CA THR A 428 -7.30 18.92 1.38
C THR A 428 -6.09 18.92 0.46
N SER A 429 -6.30 19.28 -0.81
CA SER A 429 -5.20 19.52 -1.75
C SER A 429 -5.16 21.01 -2.06
N TYR A 430 -4.03 21.65 -1.72
CA TYR A 430 -3.83 23.08 -1.96
C TYR A 430 -3.35 23.29 -3.40
N GLY A 431 -4.00 24.22 -4.10
CA GLY A 431 -3.59 24.61 -5.44
C GLY A 431 -2.24 25.33 -5.40
N VAL A 432 -1.30 24.87 -6.21
CA VAL A 432 0.02 25.48 -6.34
C VAL A 432 0.08 26.25 -7.65
N ALA A 433 0.47 27.52 -7.57
CA ALA A 433 0.82 28.36 -8.72
C ALA A 433 2.34 28.36 -8.87
N SER A 434 2.83 28.25 -10.09
CA SER A 434 4.25 28.33 -10.40
C SER A 434 4.53 29.41 -11.44
N THR A 435 5.71 30.03 -11.35
CA THR A 435 6.25 30.98 -12.31
C THR A 435 7.68 30.62 -12.66
N GLY A 436 8.15 31.06 -13.84
CA GLY A 436 9.46 30.65 -14.33
C GLY A 436 9.44 29.28 -15.01
N SER A 437 10.60 28.72 -15.26
CA SER A 437 10.77 27.43 -15.94
C SER A 437 12.09 26.76 -15.55
N GLN A 438 12.16 25.46 -15.75
CA GLN A 438 13.42 24.71 -15.70
C GLN A 438 14.05 24.65 -17.10
N PRO A 439 15.38 24.72 -17.22
CA PRO A 439 16.08 24.57 -18.50
C PRO A 439 15.94 23.13 -19.01
N ALA A 440 16.03 22.96 -20.32
CA ALA A 440 16.26 21.63 -20.91
C ALA A 440 17.63 21.10 -20.47
N THR A 441 17.76 19.80 -20.34
CA THR A 441 19.01 19.12 -19.98
C THR A 441 19.45 18.18 -21.11
N SER A 442 20.71 17.71 -21.08
CA SER A 442 21.17 16.66 -22.00
C SER A 442 20.34 15.40 -21.86
N LEU A 443 19.98 14.77 -22.99
CA LEU A 443 19.29 13.48 -22.98
C LEU A 443 20.16 12.35 -22.44
N TYR A 444 21.47 12.37 -22.70
CA TYR A 444 22.41 11.30 -22.35
C TYR A 444 23.27 11.59 -21.11
N ASN A 445 23.42 12.87 -20.74
CA ASN A 445 24.21 13.30 -19.58
C ASN A 445 23.49 14.46 -18.88
N PRO A 446 22.35 14.20 -18.20
CA PRO A 446 21.59 15.24 -17.53
C PRO A 446 22.39 15.85 -16.38
N ASP A 447 22.28 17.17 -16.19
CA ASP A 447 22.88 17.87 -15.04
C ASP A 447 21.76 18.36 -14.09
N TRP A 448 21.73 17.81 -12.91
CA TRP A 448 20.75 18.17 -11.87
C TRP A 448 21.02 19.56 -11.26
N ASN A 449 22.23 20.13 -11.43
CA ASN A 449 22.56 21.48 -10.99
C ASN A 449 22.06 22.57 -11.94
N GLU A 450 21.66 22.21 -13.15
CA GLU A 450 21.02 23.13 -14.11
C GLU A 450 19.62 23.44 -13.63
N THR A 451 19.47 24.42 -12.75
CA THR A 451 18.20 24.94 -12.27
C THR A 451 17.85 26.25 -12.98
N GLY A 452 16.54 26.45 -13.20
CA GLY A 452 16.00 27.69 -13.75
C GLY A 452 15.55 28.67 -12.67
N ASP A 453 14.59 29.48 -13.04
CA ASP A 453 13.93 30.47 -12.16
C ASP A 453 12.54 29.98 -11.69
N LEU A 454 12.30 28.68 -11.76
CA LEU A 454 11.04 28.08 -11.32
C LEU A 454 10.83 28.37 -9.83
N THR A 455 9.69 28.95 -9.52
CA THR A 455 9.23 29.17 -8.15
C THR A 455 7.79 28.73 -8.02
N SER A 456 7.43 28.23 -6.86
CA SER A 456 6.08 27.75 -6.54
C SER A 456 5.56 28.40 -5.26
N SER A 457 4.24 28.54 -5.16
CA SER A 457 3.55 29.01 -3.97
C SER A 457 2.08 28.60 -4.01
N ARG A 458 1.45 28.52 -2.85
CA ARG A 458 -0.01 28.29 -2.80
C ARG A 458 -0.75 29.40 -3.54
N SER A 459 -1.60 29.01 -4.48
CA SER A 459 -2.42 29.94 -5.28
C SER A 459 -3.61 30.54 -4.48
N GLY A 460 -3.91 29.96 -3.31
CA GLY A 460 -5.12 30.24 -2.54
C GLY A 460 -6.32 29.38 -2.93
N ALA A 461 -6.29 28.74 -4.11
CA ALA A 461 -7.25 27.72 -4.50
C ALA A 461 -7.00 26.42 -3.71
N ASN A 462 -8.02 25.56 -3.59
CA ASN A 462 -7.89 24.25 -2.97
C ASN A 462 -9.05 23.33 -3.37
N SER A 463 -8.83 22.03 -3.30
CA SER A 463 -9.90 21.07 -3.23
C SER A 463 -10.01 20.48 -1.82
N TYR A 464 -11.24 20.20 -1.41
CA TYR A 464 -11.56 19.63 -0.09
C TYR A 464 -12.56 18.50 -0.26
N GLY A 465 -12.19 17.31 0.20
CA GLY A 465 -13.06 16.14 0.28
C GLY A 465 -13.22 15.65 1.71
N GLN A 466 -14.43 15.28 2.11
CA GLN A 466 -14.70 14.64 3.38
C GLN A 466 -15.68 13.48 3.17
N THR A 467 -15.38 12.34 3.78
CA THR A 467 -16.33 11.23 3.85
C THR A 467 -16.58 10.84 5.29
N ASP A 468 -17.84 10.82 5.68
CA ASP A 468 -18.35 10.29 6.94
C ASP A 468 -18.98 8.92 6.68
N THR A 469 -18.58 7.89 7.43
CA THR A 469 -19.09 6.53 7.27
C THR A 469 -19.55 5.97 8.62
N VAL A 470 -20.72 5.37 8.62
CA VAL A 470 -21.25 4.57 9.73
C VAL A 470 -21.41 3.14 9.23
N SER A 471 -20.71 2.20 9.85
CA SER A 471 -20.72 0.80 9.45
C SER A 471 -21.29 -0.10 10.55
N LEU A 472 -22.08 -1.09 10.13
CA LEU A 472 -22.52 -2.19 10.98
C LEU A 472 -22.10 -3.50 10.30
N TYR A 473 -21.58 -4.44 11.07
CA TYR A 473 -21.20 -5.73 10.52
C TYR A 473 -21.49 -6.89 11.48
N VAL A 474 -21.65 -8.07 10.89
CA VAL A 474 -21.79 -9.33 11.59
C VAL A 474 -21.12 -10.44 10.79
N PHE A 475 -20.29 -11.22 11.45
CA PHE A 475 -19.65 -12.44 10.93
C PHE A 475 -19.98 -13.58 11.87
N ASP A 476 -20.38 -14.74 11.33
CA ASP A 476 -20.53 -15.94 12.13
C ASP A 476 -19.94 -17.13 11.42
N THR A 477 -19.15 -17.92 12.13
CA THR A 477 -18.68 -19.21 11.68
C THR A 477 -19.39 -20.31 12.46
N LEU A 478 -20.21 -21.05 11.73
CA LEU A 478 -20.98 -22.20 12.21
C LEU A 478 -20.13 -23.46 12.06
N LYS A 479 -19.86 -24.16 13.15
CA LYS A 479 -19.11 -25.44 13.13
C LYS A 479 -20.05 -26.61 13.34
N PHE A 480 -20.07 -27.49 12.36
CA PHE A 480 -20.83 -28.74 12.37
C PHE A 480 -19.89 -29.92 12.67
N GLY A 481 -19.65 -30.18 13.94
CA GLY A 481 -18.61 -31.11 14.38
C GLY A 481 -17.20 -30.61 14.06
N GLU A 482 -16.25 -31.53 13.85
CA GLU A 482 -14.84 -31.20 13.61
C GLU A 482 -14.51 -30.94 12.12
N ASN A 483 -15.40 -31.34 11.19
CA ASN A 483 -15.06 -31.48 9.79
C ASN A 483 -15.70 -30.43 8.87
N PHE A 484 -16.76 -29.74 9.28
CA PHE A 484 -17.48 -28.83 8.38
C PHE A 484 -17.77 -27.50 9.04
N LEU A 485 -17.39 -26.41 8.35
CA LEU A 485 -17.62 -25.06 8.79
C LEU A 485 -18.33 -24.28 7.67
N VAL A 486 -19.23 -23.37 8.09
CA VAL A 486 -19.84 -22.37 7.20
C VAL A 486 -19.61 -21.00 7.81
N THR A 487 -19.00 -20.11 7.06
CA THR A 487 -18.76 -18.73 7.48
C THR A 487 -19.61 -17.78 6.66
N GLY A 488 -20.42 -16.98 7.31
CA GLY A 488 -21.18 -15.87 6.72
C GLY A 488 -20.71 -14.52 7.25
N GLY A 489 -20.68 -13.53 6.41
CA GLY A 489 -20.39 -12.14 6.77
C GLY A 489 -21.33 -11.18 6.06
N LEU A 490 -21.82 -10.18 6.77
CA LEU A 490 -22.62 -9.09 6.24
C LEU A 490 -22.14 -7.78 6.84
N ARG A 491 -22.00 -6.76 5.98
CA ARG A 491 -21.62 -5.41 6.37
C ARG A 491 -22.47 -4.40 5.61
N ALA A 492 -22.92 -3.37 6.32
CA ALA A 492 -23.59 -2.22 5.75
C ALA A 492 -22.81 -0.96 6.09
N ASP A 493 -22.40 -0.20 5.08
CA ASP A 493 -21.69 1.07 5.21
C ASP A 493 -22.57 2.20 4.69
N ARG A 494 -23.16 2.99 5.59
CA ARG A 494 -23.79 4.26 5.23
C ARG A 494 -22.71 5.32 5.13
N TYR A 495 -22.44 5.80 3.93
CA TYR A 495 -21.47 6.86 3.70
C TYR A 495 -22.10 8.15 3.21
N LYS A 496 -21.41 9.27 3.47
CA LYS A 496 -21.69 10.57 2.88
C LYS A 496 -20.36 11.23 2.54
N THR A 497 -20.13 11.46 1.25
CA THR A 497 -18.98 12.18 0.72
C THR A 497 -19.40 13.58 0.32
N GLN A 498 -18.64 14.59 0.73
CA GLN A 498 -18.78 15.97 0.33
C GLN A 498 -17.48 16.43 -0.34
N TYR A 499 -17.59 17.01 -1.52
CA TYR A 499 -16.43 17.50 -2.26
C TYR A 499 -16.66 18.92 -2.75
N ARG A 500 -15.64 19.76 -2.53
CA ARG A 500 -15.60 21.12 -3.08
C ARG A 500 -14.27 21.36 -3.76
N ASN A 501 -14.33 21.87 -4.98
CA ASN A 501 -13.14 22.32 -5.72
C ASN A 501 -13.22 23.82 -5.95
N ASN A 502 -12.22 24.54 -5.49
CA ASN A 502 -12.00 25.96 -5.76
C ASN A 502 -10.79 26.10 -6.68
N ALA A 503 -10.94 26.85 -7.75
CA ALA A 503 -9.91 27.08 -8.75
C ALA A 503 -9.70 28.58 -9.00
N VAL A 504 -8.49 28.93 -9.43
CA VAL A 504 -8.21 30.29 -9.92
C VAL A 504 -8.83 30.41 -11.31
N CYS A 505 -9.76 31.35 -11.50
CA CYS A 505 -10.43 31.52 -12.77
C CYS A 505 -9.60 32.27 -13.80
N GLY A 506 -9.88 32.04 -15.08
CA GLY A 506 -9.15 32.60 -16.22
C GLY A 506 -8.34 31.58 -16.98
N GLY A 507 -7.30 32.02 -17.67
CA GLY A 507 -6.47 31.17 -18.51
C GLY A 507 -7.11 30.88 -19.89
N THR A 508 -6.43 30.06 -20.70
CA THR A 508 -6.85 29.71 -22.06
C THR A 508 -6.76 28.22 -22.32
N GLY A 509 -7.50 27.73 -23.32
CA GLY A 509 -7.48 26.35 -23.77
C GLY A 509 -8.23 25.37 -22.82
N ARG A 510 -7.80 24.13 -22.79
CA ARG A 510 -8.49 23.06 -22.06
C ARG A 510 -8.47 23.22 -20.52
N ARG A 511 -7.58 24.08 -20.00
CA ARG A 511 -7.43 24.35 -18.57
C ARG A 511 -8.07 25.67 -18.13
N ALA A 512 -8.76 26.38 -19.05
CA ALA A 512 -9.47 27.60 -18.75
C ALA A 512 -10.60 27.34 -17.74
N VAL A 513 -10.68 28.19 -16.71
CA VAL A 513 -11.75 28.16 -15.71
C VAL A 513 -12.62 29.38 -15.90
N ASP A 514 -13.94 29.18 -16.02
CA ASP A 514 -14.89 30.28 -16.16
C ASP A 514 -14.91 31.15 -14.90
N CYS A 515 -14.73 32.44 -15.08
CA CYS A 515 -14.77 33.41 -13.98
C CYS A 515 -16.21 33.80 -13.53
N GLY A 516 -17.24 33.37 -14.26
CA GLY A 516 -18.62 33.75 -13.92
C GLY A 516 -18.86 35.26 -13.86
N GLY A 517 -18.11 36.02 -14.69
CA GLY A 517 -18.16 37.49 -14.70
C GLY A 517 -17.30 38.18 -13.63
N GLN A 518 -16.52 37.43 -12.84
CA GLN A 518 -15.52 38.00 -11.91
C GLN A 518 -14.21 38.34 -12.66
N PRO A 519 -13.35 39.18 -12.10
CA PRO A 519 -12.03 39.42 -12.66
C PRO A 519 -11.20 38.14 -12.76
N GLU A 520 -10.41 38.02 -13.82
CA GLU A 520 -9.44 36.92 -13.98
C GLU A 520 -8.48 36.89 -12.79
N GLY A 521 -8.15 35.68 -12.32
CA GLY A 521 -7.34 35.47 -11.11
C GLY A 521 -8.17 35.36 -9.81
N THR A 522 -9.49 35.56 -9.88
CA THR A 522 -10.38 35.34 -8.73
C THR A 522 -10.53 33.84 -8.46
N ILE A 523 -10.61 33.44 -7.19
CA ILE A 523 -10.91 32.08 -6.80
C ILE A 523 -12.41 31.85 -6.89
N VAL A 524 -12.81 30.88 -7.71
CA VAL A 524 -14.20 30.47 -7.94
C VAL A 524 -14.39 29.01 -7.56
N THR A 525 -15.58 28.68 -7.06
CA THR A 525 -15.94 27.26 -6.80
C THR A 525 -16.39 26.65 -8.14
N THR A 526 -15.70 25.61 -8.57
CA THR A 526 -15.98 24.90 -9.82
C THR A 526 -16.82 23.65 -9.60
N ILE A 527 -16.69 23.00 -8.43
CA ILE A 527 -17.48 21.83 -8.01
C ILE A 527 -17.86 22.01 -6.53
N ASP A 528 -19.10 21.71 -6.20
CA ASP A 528 -19.61 21.65 -4.81
C ASP A 528 -20.70 20.57 -4.76
N ASP A 529 -20.26 19.32 -4.64
CA ASP A 529 -21.10 18.13 -4.79
C ASP A 529 -21.06 17.22 -3.56
N GLU A 530 -22.10 16.40 -3.47
CA GLU A 530 -22.15 15.33 -2.46
C GLU A 530 -22.66 14.02 -3.07
N ALA A 531 -22.14 12.89 -2.53
CA ALA A 531 -22.63 11.55 -2.81
C ALA A 531 -22.95 10.85 -1.49
N GLU A 532 -24.10 10.23 -1.39
CA GLU A 532 -24.45 9.44 -0.20
C GLU A 532 -25.25 8.20 -0.59
N ASP A 533 -24.90 7.06 0.01
CA ASP A 533 -25.63 5.81 -0.19
C ASP A 533 -25.31 4.81 0.94
N THR A 534 -25.84 3.59 0.84
CA THR A 534 -25.58 2.48 1.73
C THR A 534 -25.04 1.30 0.93
N LEU A 535 -23.75 0.99 1.10
CA LEU A 535 -23.13 -0.18 0.50
C LEU A 535 -23.47 -1.42 1.33
N ILE A 536 -23.84 -2.51 0.66
CA ILE A 536 -24.10 -3.80 1.30
C ILE A 536 -23.10 -4.82 0.79
N ASN A 537 -22.11 -5.13 1.62
CA ASN A 537 -21.06 -6.10 1.34
C ASN A 537 -21.37 -7.39 2.10
N TRP A 538 -21.18 -8.55 1.45
CA TRP A 538 -21.38 -9.82 2.10
C TRP A 538 -20.51 -10.92 1.53
N LYS A 539 -20.27 -11.94 2.35
CA LYS A 539 -19.54 -13.14 1.96
C LYS A 539 -20.16 -14.39 2.55
N LEU A 540 -20.04 -15.49 1.83
CA LEU A 540 -20.45 -16.82 2.28
C LEU A 540 -19.40 -17.83 1.85
N GLY A 541 -18.83 -18.54 2.82
CA GLY A 541 -17.84 -19.57 2.58
C GLY A 541 -18.15 -20.86 3.33
N ALA A 542 -17.68 -21.95 2.78
CA ALA A 542 -17.75 -23.26 3.40
C ALA A 542 -16.36 -23.91 3.43
N VAL A 543 -16.05 -24.61 4.51
CA VAL A 543 -14.81 -25.35 4.70
C VAL A 543 -15.13 -26.78 5.05
N TYR A 544 -14.54 -27.72 4.33
CA TYR A 544 -14.54 -29.13 4.65
C TYR A 544 -13.14 -29.62 5.03
N LYS A 545 -13.01 -30.24 6.18
CA LYS A 545 -11.74 -30.75 6.73
C LYS A 545 -11.71 -32.27 6.61
N PRO A 546 -11.14 -32.82 5.52
CA PRO A 546 -11.01 -34.29 5.38
C PRO A 546 -10.11 -34.87 6.47
N VAL A 547 -9.13 -34.12 6.93
CA VAL A 547 -8.25 -34.38 8.07
C VAL A 547 -7.99 -33.09 8.84
N LYS A 548 -7.55 -33.16 10.10
CA LYS A 548 -7.33 -31.97 10.93
C LYS A 548 -6.35 -30.97 10.33
N ALA A 549 -5.35 -31.44 9.60
CA ALA A 549 -4.29 -30.64 8.99
C ALA A 549 -4.65 -30.07 7.61
N ALA A 550 -5.79 -30.43 7.02
CA ALA A 550 -6.16 -29.98 5.67
C ALA A 550 -7.60 -29.49 5.60
N SER A 551 -7.81 -28.46 4.78
CA SER A 551 -9.10 -27.83 4.49
C SER A 551 -9.31 -27.71 2.98
N LEU A 552 -10.50 -28.05 2.51
CA LEU A 552 -11.01 -27.69 1.19
C LEU A 552 -12.07 -26.61 1.41
N TYR A 553 -12.05 -25.56 0.62
CA TYR A 553 -13.01 -24.48 0.80
C TYR A 553 -13.59 -23.97 -0.52
N ALA A 554 -14.75 -23.33 -0.38
CA ALA A 554 -15.35 -22.51 -1.43
C ALA A 554 -15.86 -21.23 -0.81
N ASN A 555 -15.74 -20.12 -1.52
CA ASN A 555 -16.14 -18.79 -1.08
C ASN A 555 -16.82 -18.03 -2.21
N TYR A 556 -17.82 -17.25 -1.86
CA TYR A 556 -18.41 -16.21 -2.70
C TYR A 556 -18.49 -14.91 -1.91
N ALA A 557 -18.01 -13.81 -2.47
CA ALA A 557 -18.00 -12.52 -1.81
C ALA A 557 -18.37 -11.39 -2.79
N ILE A 558 -19.05 -10.37 -2.26
CA ILE A 558 -19.39 -9.13 -2.97
C ILE A 558 -18.81 -7.95 -2.19
N SER A 559 -18.14 -7.04 -2.90
CA SER A 559 -17.66 -5.77 -2.39
C SER A 559 -18.05 -4.63 -3.31
N GLN A 560 -18.42 -3.51 -2.72
CA GLN A 560 -18.86 -2.32 -3.44
C GLN A 560 -17.92 -1.14 -3.15
N GLN A 561 -17.66 -0.33 -4.20
CA GLN A 561 -16.89 0.92 -4.11
C GLN A 561 -17.75 2.08 -4.59
N PRO A 562 -17.93 3.15 -3.78
CA PRO A 562 -18.77 4.29 -4.16
C PRO A 562 -18.04 5.20 -5.15
N PRO A 563 -18.78 6.07 -5.87
CA PRO A 563 -18.21 7.22 -6.59
C PRO A 563 -17.34 8.08 -5.65
N GLY A 564 -16.29 8.67 -6.19
CA GLY A 564 -15.32 9.43 -5.40
C GLY A 564 -14.31 8.56 -4.64
N GLY A 565 -14.52 7.27 -4.65
CA GLY A 565 -13.60 6.19 -4.26
C GLY A 565 -12.66 6.53 -3.11
N SER A 566 -11.40 6.59 -3.46
CA SER A 566 -10.29 6.73 -2.53
C SER A 566 -9.81 8.16 -2.33
N ASN A 567 -10.07 9.06 -3.30
CA ASN A 567 -9.56 10.44 -3.30
C ASN A 567 -10.58 11.46 -2.81
N PHE A 568 -11.78 11.02 -2.45
CA PHE A 568 -12.90 11.90 -2.06
C PHE A 568 -13.27 12.92 -3.15
N GLN A 569 -12.80 12.75 -4.39
CA GLN A 569 -13.08 13.65 -5.51
C GLN A 569 -14.39 13.26 -6.17
N LEU A 570 -15.29 14.22 -6.30
CA LEU A 570 -16.49 14.09 -7.14
C LEU A 570 -16.31 14.89 -8.42
N SER A 571 -17.08 14.58 -9.43
CA SER A 571 -16.97 15.18 -10.76
C SER A 571 -18.34 15.29 -11.42
N ASP A 572 -18.66 16.43 -11.98
CA ASP A 572 -19.89 16.66 -12.78
C ASP A 572 -19.87 15.94 -14.14
N SER A 573 -18.68 15.42 -14.54
CA SER A 573 -18.54 14.76 -15.83
C SER A 573 -19.24 13.41 -15.86
N VAL A 574 -20.14 13.22 -16.80
CA VAL A 574 -20.85 11.95 -17.03
C VAL A 574 -19.94 10.78 -17.42
N SER A 575 -18.73 11.08 -17.90
CA SER A 575 -17.71 10.06 -18.23
C SER A 575 -16.69 9.82 -17.11
N SER A 576 -16.90 10.41 -15.94
CA SER A 576 -16.02 10.22 -14.78
C SER A 576 -16.58 9.19 -13.84
N ALA A 577 -15.76 8.22 -13.42
CA ALA A 577 -16.10 7.26 -12.35
C ALA A 577 -16.37 7.93 -10.98
N ASN A 578 -16.06 9.23 -10.86
CA ASN A 578 -16.32 10.04 -9.67
C ASN A 578 -17.63 10.84 -9.77
N ASN A 579 -18.48 10.59 -10.78
CA ASN A 579 -19.78 11.26 -10.87
C ASN A 579 -20.71 10.76 -9.75
N PRO A 580 -21.25 11.66 -8.90
CA PRO A 580 -22.06 11.26 -7.74
C PRO A 580 -23.38 10.57 -8.10
N ASN A 581 -23.82 10.64 -9.35
CA ASN A 581 -25.06 10.02 -9.81
C ASN A 581 -24.87 8.57 -10.29
N LEU A 582 -23.64 8.05 -10.28
CA LEU A 582 -23.34 6.68 -10.67
C LEU A 582 -23.66 5.71 -9.52
N ASP A 583 -24.08 4.49 -9.89
CA ASP A 583 -24.15 3.37 -8.96
C ASP A 583 -22.74 2.96 -8.50
N PRO A 584 -22.58 2.44 -7.28
CA PRO A 584 -21.31 1.89 -6.84
C PRO A 584 -20.80 0.80 -7.77
N GLN A 585 -19.49 0.78 -8.04
CA GLN A 585 -18.82 -0.35 -8.67
C GLN A 585 -18.96 -1.58 -7.78
N GLU A 586 -19.14 -2.75 -8.36
CA GLU A 586 -19.34 -4.00 -7.63
C GLU A 586 -18.33 -5.06 -8.08
N ALA A 587 -17.54 -5.58 -7.14
CA ALA A 587 -16.64 -6.70 -7.33
C ALA A 587 -17.28 -7.98 -6.78
N LYS A 588 -17.40 -9.02 -7.61
CA LYS A 588 -17.90 -10.36 -7.26
C LYS A 588 -16.78 -11.36 -7.42
N THR A 589 -16.44 -12.09 -6.35
CA THR A 589 -15.43 -13.14 -6.43
C THR A 589 -16.01 -14.50 -6.09
N TYR A 590 -15.63 -15.46 -6.92
CA TYR A 590 -15.76 -16.90 -6.69
C TYR A 590 -14.38 -17.47 -6.44
N GLU A 591 -14.20 -18.18 -5.34
CA GLU A 591 -12.92 -18.80 -5.01
C GLU A 591 -13.15 -20.20 -4.48
N VAL A 592 -12.37 -21.18 -4.98
CA VAL A 592 -12.29 -22.53 -4.43
C VAL A 592 -10.83 -22.88 -4.19
N GLY A 593 -10.54 -23.56 -3.09
CA GLY A 593 -9.15 -23.86 -2.78
C GLY A 593 -8.95 -24.99 -1.78
N ALA A 594 -7.68 -25.24 -1.54
CA ALA A 594 -7.21 -26.21 -0.57
C ALA A 594 -6.08 -25.60 0.26
N LYS A 595 -6.10 -25.85 1.57
CA LYS A 595 -5.03 -25.49 2.50
C LYS A 595 -4.59 -26.72 3.25
N TRP A 596 -3.29 -26.94 3.34
CA TRP A 596 -2.74 -28.11 3.97
C TRP A 596 -1.51 -27.77 4.81
N ASP A 597 -1.62 -27.95 6.12
CA ASP A 597 -0.49 -27.84 7.05
C ASP A 597 0.22 -29.20 7.13
N VAL A 598 1.40 -29.26 6.55
CA VAL A 598 2.26 -30.45 6.52
C VAL A 598 3.43 -30.30 7.50
N VAL A 599 4.29 -31.34 7.60
CA VAL A 599 5.48 -31.31 8.48
C VAL A 599 5.11 -30.95 9.93
N GLN A 600 4.16 -31.70 10.51
CA GLN A 600 3.65 -31.43 11.88
C GLN A 600 3.11 -30.00 12.06
N GLU A 601 2.40 -29.49 11.04
CA GLU A 601 1.83 -28.14 10.97
C GLU A 601 2.85 -26.99 10.84
N ALA A 602 4.14 -27.30 10.63
CA ALA A 602 5.19 -26.30 10.48
C ALA A 602 5.25 -25.65 9.07
N LEU A 603 4.69 -26.29 8.03
CA LEU A 603 4.67 -25.81 6.65
C LEU A 603 3.24 -25.77 6.13
N SER A 604 2.77 -24.62 5.70
CA SER A 604 1.46 -24.41 5.05
C SER A 604 1.61 -24.42 3.54
N LEU A 605 0.79 -25.23 2.87
CA LEU A 605 0.63 -25.28 1.42
C LEU A 605 -0.78 -24.81 1.06
N ASN A 606 -0.90 -23.86 0.13
CA ASN A 606 -2.19 -23.33 -0.29
C ASN A 606 -2.32 -23.37 -1.82
N LEU A 607 -3.51 -23.69 -2.28
CA LEU A 607 -3.95 -23.62 -3.68
C LEU A 607 -5.28 -22.87 -3.70
N ALA A 608 -5.41 -21.90 -4.59
CA ALA A 608 -6.67 -21.22 -4.87
C ALA A 608 -6.90 -21.13 -6.38
N LEU A 609 -8.14 -21.35 -6.79
CA LEU A 609 -8.68 -21.02 -8.10
C LEU A 609 -9.71 -19.94 -7.88
N PHE A 610 -9.58 -18.81 -8.57
CA PHE A 610 -10.44 -17.66 -8.34
C PHE A 610 -10.91 -17.03 -9.64
N ARG A 611 -12.03 -16.34 -9.56
CA ARG A 611 -12.53 -15.41 -10.57
C ARG A 611 -13.17 -14.23 -9.89
N THR A 612 -12.79 -13.03 -10.32
CA THR A 612 -13.36 -11.76 -9.88
C THR A 612 -13.91 -11.02 -11.10
N ASP A 613 -15.19 -10.68 -11.06
CA ASP A 613 -15.86 -9.82 -12.03
C ASP A 613 -16.11 -8.46 -11.35
N VAL A 614 -15.68 -7.37 -12.00
CA VAL A 614 -15.97 -6.00 -11.57
C VAL A 614 -16.92 -5.37 -12.57
N THR A 615 -18.11 -5.02 -12.11
CA THR A 615 -19.22 -4.48 -12.90
C THR A 615 -19.52 -3.03 -12.51
N ASN A 616 -20.44 -2.38 -13.24
CA ASN A 616 -20.77 -0.96 -13.10
C ASN A 616 -19.60 -0.03 -13.44
N GLU A 617 -18.70 -0.47 -14.30
CA GLU A 617 -17.66 0.37 -14.91
C GLU A 617 -18.28 1.24 -16.02
N ILE A 618 -17.68 2.40 -16.27
CA ILE A 618 -18.11 3.27 -17.38
C ILE A 618 -17.73 2.64 -18.71
N ASN A 619 -18.73 2.49 -19.60
CA ASN A 619 -18.54 1.97 -20.95
C ASN A 619 -18.75 3.08 -21.99
N SER A 620 -17.65 3.60 -22.54
CA SER A 620 -17.69 4.64 -23.56
C SER A 620 -18.20 4.15 -24.94
N ASN A 621 -18.33 2.84 -25.13
CA ASN A 621 -18.88 2.24 -26.36
C ASN A 621 -20.39 2.06 -26.30
N ASP A 622 -20.99 2.11 -25.12
CA ASP A 622 -22.43 1.98 -24.89
C ASP A 622 -22.97 3.33 -24.38
N LEU A 623 -23.81 3.95 -25.20
CA LEU A 623 -24.32 5.28 -24.94
C LEU A 623 -25.83 5.26 -24.70
N ASP A 624 -26.28 6.06 -23.73
CA ASP A 624 -27.70 6.30 -23.47
C ASP A 624 -28.37 7.10 -24.61
N GLU A 625 -29.67 7.35 -24.49
CA GLU A 625 -30.45 8.13 -25.46
C GLU A 625 -29.95 9.59 -25.61
N GLN A 626 -29.22 10.10 -24.62
CA GLN A 626 -28.63 11.44 -24.58
C GLN A 626 -27.20 11.46 -25.15
N GLY A 627 -26.62 10.29 -25.44
CA GLY A 627 -25.26 10.14 -25.94
C GLY A 627 -24.20 10.14 -24.84
N ASN A 628 -24.57 9.90 -23.57
CA ASN A 628 -23.64 9.77 -22.46
C ASN A 628 -23.22 8.29 -22.31
N PRO A 629 -21.98 8.02 -21.87
CA PRO A 629 -21.53 6.68 -21.50
C PRO A 629 -22.39 6.05 -20.41
N THR A 630 -22.69 4.75 -20.55
CA THR A 630 -23.43 3.99 -19.54
C THR A 630 -22.49 3.29 -18.55
N GLN A 631 -23.04 2.70 -17.48
CA GLN A 631 -22.33 1.86 -16.55
C GLN A 631 -22.46 0.34 -16.87
N SER A 632 -22.43 0.00 -18.14
CA SER A 632 -22.50 -1.39 -18.60
C SER A 632 -21.12 -2.08 -18.68
N GLY A 633 -20.05 -1.39 -18.30
CA GLY A 633 -18.68 -1.93 -18.36
C GLY A 633 -18.43 -3.05 -17.36
N GLU A 634 -17.66 -4.06 -17.79
CA GLU A 634 -17.25 -5.22 -16.99
C GLU A 634 -15.79 -5.55 -17.25
N LYS A 635 -15.06 -5.80 -16.15
CA LYS A 635 -13.69 -6.31 -16.13
C LYS A 635 -13.66 -7.64 -15.39
N ARG A 636 -12.79 -8.54 -15.83
CA ARG A 636 -12.62 -9.87 -15.25
C ARG A 636 -11.16 -10.19 -15.00
N VAL A 637 -10.92 -10.88 -13.89
CA VAL A 637 -9.66 -11.52 -13.60
C VAL A 637 -9.95 -12.92 -13.07
N GLU A 638 -9.36 -13.95 -13.70
CA GLU A 638 -9.45 -15.32 -13.22
C GLU A 638 -8.08 -15.98 -13.23
N GLY A 639 -7.85 -16.96 -12.35
CA GLY A 639 -6.54 -17.57 -12.29
C GLY A 639 -6.34 -18.60 -11.20
N VAL A 640 -5.07 -19.00 -11.07
CA VAL A 640 -4.59 -19.94 -10.06
C VAL A 640 -3.50 -19.30 -9.22
N GLU A 641 -3.55 -19.52 -7.92
CA GLU A 641 -2.51 -19.16 -6.98
C GLU A 641 -2.04 -20.36 -6.17
N LEU A 642 -0.72 -20.47 -6.00
CA LEU A 642 -0.06 -21.46 -5.17
C LEU A 642 0.83 -20.76 -4.15
N SER A 643 0.87 -21.22 -2.92
CA SER A 643 1.86 -20.77 -1.95
C SER A 643 2.34 -21.86 -1.00
N ALA A 644 3.57 -21.70 -0.52
CA ALA A 644 4.18 -22.54 0.49
C ALA A 644 4.89 -21.64 1.49
N VAL A 645 4.54 -21.71 2.78
CA VAL A 645 5.13 -20.85 3.83
C VAL A 645 5.35 -21.64 5.10
N GLY A 646 6.57 -21.58 5.66
CA GLY A 646 6.91 -22.21 6.93
C GLY A 646 8.25 -22.92 6.94
N ASN A 647 8.34 -23.98 7.74
CA ASN A 647 9.59 -24.73 7.95
C ASN A 647 9.48 -26.16 7.38
N ILE A 648 10.40 -26.50 6.48
CA ILE A 648 10.56 -27.86 5.93
C ILE A 648 11.20 -28.76 6.97
N THR A 649 12.14 -28.21 7.73
CA THR A 649 12.75 -28.81 8.94
C THR A 649 12.94 -27.71 9.97
N GLU A 650 13.36 -28.04 11.19
CA GLU A 650 13.68 -27.05 12.25
C GLU A 650 14.72 -26.00 11.81
N ASN A 651 15.54 -26.34 10.81
CA ASN A 651 16.62 -25.48 10.33
C ASN A 651 16.40 -24.96 8.90
N TRP A 652 15.38 -25.39 8.20
CA TRP A 652 15.13 -25.05 6.80
C TRP A 652 13.76 -24.40 6.63
N SER A 653 13.74 -23.11 6.38
CA SER A 653 12.55 -22.28 6.19
C SER A 653 12.35 -21.93 4.71
N VAL A 654 11.10 -21.79 4.29
CA VAL A 654 10.71 -21.41 2.94
C VAL A 654 9.48 -20.50 2.94
N THR A 655 9.46 -19.52 2.05
CA THR A 655 8.26 -18.85 1.54
C THR A 655 8.34 -18.86 0.03
N ALA A 656 7.25 -19.24 -0.64
CA ALA A 656 7.16 -19.24 -2.09
C ALA A 656 5.72 -18.97 -2.52
N GLY A 657 5.56 -18.27 -3.63
CA GLY A 657 4.27 -17.96 -4.24
C GLY A 657 4.35 -18.06 -5.76
N TYR A 658 3.28 -18.50 -6.38
CA TYR A 658 3.09 -18.52 -7.83
C TYR A 658 1.67 -18.06 -8.14
N THR A 659 1.52 -17.22 -9.12
CA THR A 659 0.23 -16.83 -9.68
C THR A 659 0.29 -16.88 -11.20
N ASN A 660 -0.80 -17.36 -11.79
CA ASN A 660 -1.07 -17.21 -13.22
C ASN A 660 -2.50 -16.74 -13.37
N MET A 661 -2.69 -15.64 -14.08
CA MET A 661 -3.96 -14.94 -14.21
C MET A 661 -4.25 -14.63 -15.67
N ASP A 662 -5.51 -14.74 -16.04
CA ASP A 662 -6.07 -14.18 -17.26
C ASP A 662 -6.89 -12.95 -16.88
N THR A 663 -6.61 -11.83 -17.55
CA THR A 663 -7.25 -10.54 -17.26
C THR A 663 -7.94 -10.03 -18.52
N SER A 664 -9.18 -9.54 -18.38
CA SER A 664 -9.92 -9.06 -19.55
C SER A 664 -10.89 -7.91 -19.24
N VAL A 665 -11.06 -7.03 -20.23
CA VAL A 665 -12.23 -6.13 -20.34
C VAL A 665 -13.29 -6.92 -21.11
N GLU A 666 -14.31 -7.38 -20.41
CA GLU A 666 -15.42 -8.17 -21.01
C GLU A 666 -16.39 -7.28 -21.76
N GLU A 667 -16.74 -6.14 -21.14
CA GLU A 667 -17.61 -5.12 -21.72
C GLU A 667 -16.95 -3.75 -21.58
N GLY A 668 -16.73 -3.06 -22.70
CA GLY A 668 -16.08 -1.76 -22.74
C GLY A 668 -15.06 -1.62 -23.86
N SER A 669 -14.31 -0.52 -23.82
CA SER A 669 -13.17 -0.29 -24.72
C SER A 669 -11.91 -0.94 -24.16
N ALA A 670 -11.04 -1.44 -25.04
CA ALA A 670 -9.69 -1.83 -24.64
C ALA A 670 -8.98 -0.67 -23.92
N ILE A 671 -8.41 -0.96 -22.76
CA ILE A 671 -7.71 0.03 -21.92
C ILE A 671 -6.20 0.00 -22.11
N THR A 672 -5.68 -1.04 -22.79
CA THR A 672 -4.26 -1.24 -23.10
C THR A 672 -3.86 -0.44 -24.34
N ALA A 673 -2.59 -0.06 -24.42
CA ALA A 673 -2.06 0.68 -25.58
C ALA A 673 -2.05 -0.15 -26.85
N ASP A 674 -1.74 -1.44 -26.76
CA ASP A 674 -1.72 -2.40 -27.87
C ASP A 674 -3.13 -2.88 -28.31
N GLY A 675 -4.18 -2.41 -27.62
CA GLY A 675 -5.57 -2.73 -27.96
C GLY A 675 -6.00 -4.14 -27.58
N THR A 676 -5.20 -4.89 -26.84
CA THR A 676 -5.59 -6.19 -26.26
C THR A 676 -6.68 -6.01 -25.20
N PRO A 677 -7.49 -7.04 -24.91
CA PRO A 677 -8.51 -6.94 -23.86
C PRO A 677 -7.95 -6.96 -22.44
N ASN A 678 -6.63 -7.14 -22.27
CA ASN A 678 -5.99 -7.32 -20.97
C ASN A 678 -6.18 -6.10 -20.06
N LEU A 679 -6.05 -6.30 -18.75
CA LEU A 679 -5.93 -5.19 -17.80
C LEU A 679 -4.49 -4.67 -17.80
N THR A 680 -4.36 -3.39 -17.46
CA THR A 680 -3.07 -2.71 -17.43
C THR A 680 -2.36 -2.91 -16.09
N TYR A 681 -1.02 -2.86 -16.09
CA TYR A 681 -0.17 -2.88 -14.90
C TYR A 681 -0.39 -4.12 -14.01
N SER A 682 -0.68 -5.25 -14.64
CA SER A 682 -0.86 -6.54 -13.98
C SER A 682 -0.11 -7.61 -14.73
N PRO A 683 0.87 -8.28 -14.11
CA PRO A 683 1.54 -9.40 -14.76
C PRO A 683 0.61 -10.61 -14.83
N ASP A 684 0.51 -11.25 -15.98
CA ASP A 684 -0.29 -12.47 -16.17
C ASP A 684 0.32 -13.66 -15.41
N GLU A 685 1.62 -13.64 -15.20
CA GLU A 685 2.35 -14.67 -14.46
C GLU A 685 3.39 -14.05 -13.54
N ALA A 686 3.45 -14.51 -12.31
CA ALA A 686 4.48 -14.13 -11.36
C ALA A 686 4.86 -15.31 -10.44
N PHE A 687 6.14 -15.38 -10.11
CA PHE A 687 6.68 -16.32 -9.13
C PHE A 687 7.59 -15.59 -8.15
N THR A 688 7.53 -15.96 -6.89
CA THR A 688 8.47 -15.50 -5.88
C THR A 688 8.86 -16.64 -4.95
N SER A 689 10.10 -16.63 -4.48
CA SER A 689 10.59 -17.60 -3.52
C SER A 689 11.65 -16.99 -2.62
N TRP A 690 11.70 -17.47 -1.39
CA TRP A 690 12.79 -17.22 -0.46
C TRP A 690 12.98 -18.42 0.43
N THR A 691 14.21 -18.89 0.62
CA THR A 691 14.52 -20.03 1.46
C THR A 691 15.81 -19.81 2.21
N THR A 692 15.87 -20.26 3.46
CA THR A 692 17.05 -20.18 4.31
C THR A 692 17.32 -21.48 5.04
N TYR A 693 18.60 -21.82 5.18
CA TYR A 693 19.05 -22.96 5.97
C TYR A 693 20.04 -22.51 7.04
N ARG A 694 19.71 -22.80 8.29
CA ARG A 694 20.55 -22.52 9.46
C ARG A 694 21.37 -23.74 9.85
N PHE A 695 22.68 -23.59 9.81
CA PHE A 695 23.63 -24.61 10.26
C PHE A 695 23.80 -24.57 11.79
N PRO A 696 24.13 -25.71 12.44
CA PRO A 696 24.42 -25.74 13.88
C PRO A 696 25.59 -24.84 14.31
N SER A 697 26.44 -24.43 13.36
CA SER A 697 27.57 -23.51 13.59
C SER A 697 27.15 -22.05 13.80
N GLY A 698 25.85 -21.71 13.70
CA GLY A 698 25.36 -20.33 13.71
C GLY A 698 25.38 -19.64 12.34
N LEU A 699 25.87 -20.32 11.28
CA LEU A 699 25.80 -19.84 9.91
C LEU A 699 24.41 -20.05 9.35
N THR A 700 23.82 -19.03 8.69
CA THR A 700 22.60 -19.15 7.88
C THR A 700 22.93 -18.74 6.46
N ILE A 701 22.49 -19.54 5.50
CA ILE A 701 22.62 -19.25 4.06
C ILE A 701 21.21 -19.33 3.46
N GLY A 702 20.87 -18.41 2.60
CA GLY A 702 19.59 -18.40 1.91
C GLY A 702 19.59 -17.58 0.64
N GLY A 703 18.47 -17.62 -0.04
CA GLY A 703 18.25 -16.85 -1.26
C GLY A 703 16.88 -17.15 -1.84
N GLY A 704 16.59 -16.47 -2.93
CA GLY A 704 15.33 -16.63 -3.64
C GLY A 704 15.39 -16.06 -5.04
N ALA A 705 14.32 -16.32 -5.78
CA ALA A 705 14.10 -15.81 -7.12
C ALA A 705 12.73 -15.17 -7.20
N SER A 706 12.63 -14.11 -7.99
CA SER A 706 11.38 -13.44 -8.35
C SER A 706 11.30 -13.35 -9.88
N TYR A 707 10.22 -13.83 -10.45
CA TYR A 707 9.86 -13.72 -11.87
C TYR A 707 8.59 -12.89 -11.99
N THR A 708 8.56 -11.98 -12.95
CA THR A 708 7.40 -11.16 -13.29
C THR A 708 7.26 -11.15 -14.81
N ALA A 709 6.09 -11.51 -15.32
CA ALA A 709 5.74 -11.40 -16.74
C ALA A 709 5.68 -9.92 -17.17
N GLY A 710 5.73 -9.68 -18.47
CA GLY A 710 5.60 -8.34 -19.04
C GLY A 710 4.29 -7.64 -18.65
N LEU A 711 4.30 -6.31 -18.74
CA LEU A 711 3.17 -5.45 -18.35
C LEU A 711 2.61 -4.72 -19.56
N HIS A 712 1.31 -4.72 -19.73
CA HIS A 712 0.62 -3.84 -20.69
C HIS A 712 0.42 -2.46 -20.07
N ARG A 713 0.82 -1.38 -20.77
CA ARG A 713 0.53 -0.02 -20.32
C ARG A 713 -0.87 0.45 -20.74
N GLY A 714 -1.34 1.53 -20.13
CA GLY A 714 -2.62 2.14 -20.43
C GLY A 714 -2.63 2.88 -21.78
N ARG A 715 -3.81 2.98 -22.39
CA ARG A 715 -4.05 3.70 -23.63
C ARG A 715 -4.24 5.19 -23.39
N ASP A 716 -3.51 6.04 -24.12
CA ASP A 716 -3.64 7.50 -24.09
C ASP A 716 -3.33 8.20 -25.41
N GLY A 717 -3.09 7.44 -26.48
CA GLY A 717 -2.76 7.96 -27.80
C GLY A 717 -1.30 8.40 -28.00
N ALA A 718 -0.42 8.11 -27.04
CA ALA A 718 1.03 8.32 -27.23
C ALA A 718 1.55 7.44 -28.38
N ALA A 719 2.38 8.03 -29.24
CA ALA A 719 2.93 7.34 -30.41
C ALA A 719 4.42 7.00 -30.21
N GLY A 720 4.82 5.80 -30.68
CA GLY A 720 6.22 5.37 -30.69
C GLY A 720 6.76 4.98 -29.31
N THR A 721 5.92 4.90 -28.29
CA THR A 721 6.33 4.46 -26.95
C THR A 721 6.03 2.97 -26.76
N PRO A 722 6.79 2.24 -25.92
CA PRO A 722 6.51 0.83 -25.67
C PRO A 722 5.06 0.62 -25.21
N GLU A 723 4.37 -0.33 -25.82
CA GLU A 723 2.98 -0.68 -25.47
C GLU A 723 2.93 -1.73 -24.34
N TYR A 724 4.01 -2.49 -24.21
CA TYR A 724 4.23 -3.49 -23.15
C TYR A 724 5.72 -3.54 -22.79
N THR A 725 6.03 -4.19 -21.65
CA THR A 725 7.40 -4.41 -21.16
C THR A 725 7.73 -5.90 -21.20
N ASP A 726 9.02 -6.24 -21.24
CA ASP A 726 9.48 -7.62 -21.18
C ASP A 726 9.37 -8.22 -19.77
N SER A 727 9.35 -9.53 -19.70
CA SER A 727 9.44 -10.28 -18.44
C SER A 727 10.87 -10.27 -17.90
N TYR A 728 11.00 -10.38 -16.59
CA TYR A 728 12.31 -10.42 -15.94
C TYR A 728 12.39 -11.44 -14.81
N THR A 729 13.63 -11.84 -14.47
CA THR A 729 13.91 -12.72 -13.33
C THR A 729 15.07 -12.17 -12.50
N VAL A 730 14.84 -11.97 -11.21
CA VAL A 730 15.83 -11.44 -10.28
C VAL A 730 16.17 -12.48 -9.22
N PHE A 731 17.45 -12.65 -8.90
CA PHE A 731 17.96 -13.54 -7.86
C PHE A 731 18.54 -12.75 -6.70
N ASN A 732 18.15 -13.12 -5.48
CA ASN A 732 18.62 -12.51 -4.24
C ASN A 732 19.22 -13.56 -3.31
N ALA A 733 20.17 -13.16 -2.43
CA ALA A 733 20.79 -14.07 -1.48
C ALA A 733 21.02 -13.40 -0.13
N VAL A 734 21.19 -14.23 0.90
CA VAL A 734 21.60 -13.83 2.24
C VAL A 734 22.60 -14.81 2.82
N VAL A 735 23.58 -14.26 3.52
CA VAL A 735 24.48 -15.01 4.40
C VAL A 735 24.50 -14.29 5.75
N SER A 736 24.21 -14.99 6.84
CA SER A 736 24.36 -14.42 8.18
C SER A 736 25.10 -15.37 9.11
N TYR A 737 25.77 -14.80 10.09
CA TYR A 737 26.51 -15.56 11.10
C TYR A 737 26.29 -14.98 12.48
N ALA A 738 25.82 -15.82 13.41
CA ALA A 738 25.68 -15.49 14.82
C ALA A 738 27.05 -15.61 15.49
N PHE A 739 27.74 -14.48 15.70
CA PHE A 739 29.04 -14.43 16.36
C PHE A 739 28.92 -14.70 17.86
N THR A 740 27.86 -14.21 18.48
CA THR A 740 27.48 -14.44 19.88
C THR A 740 25.95 -14.56 19.94
N ASP A 741 25.43 -14.90 21.10
CA ASP A 741 23.97 -14.90 21.34
C ASP A 741 23.35 -13.50 21.15
N ASN A 742 24.17 -12.44 21.22
CA ASN A 742 23.73 -11.05 21.16
C ASN A 742 24.07 -10.33 19.85
N LEU A 743 24.91 -10.91 18.97
CA LEU A 743 25.37 -10.27 17.74
C LEU A 743 25.33 -11.22 16.55
N THR A 744 24.56 -10.87 15.55
CA THR A 744 24.55 -11.51 14.23
C THR A 744 24.98 -10.51 13.17
N LEU A 745 25.93 -10.89 12.29
CA LEU A 745 26.24 -10.16 11.08
C LEU A 745 25.51 -10.81 9.90
N ARG A 746 24.93 -9.99 9.05
CA ARG A 746 24.16 -10.41 7.89
C ARG A 746 24.59 -9.62 6.65
N LEU A 747 24.81 -10.33 5.55
CA LEU A 747 25.06 -9.77 4.22
C LEU A 747 23.89 -10.18 3.33
N ASN A 748 23.16 -9.22 2.82
CA ASN A 748 22.17 -9.39 1.76
C ASN A 748 22.76 -8.96 0.43
N ALA A 749 22.44 -9.69 -0.63
CA ALA A 749 22.78 -9.36 -2.01
C ALA A 749 21.50 -9.43 -2.85
N TYR A 750 21.20 -8.36 -3.56
CA TYR A 750 20.03 -8.24 -4.42
C TYR A 750 20.47 -8.14 -5.87
N ASN A 751 19.61 -8.63 -6.77
CA ASN A 751 19.87 -8.68 -8.20
C ASN A 751 21.27 -9.24 -8.52
N LEU A 752 21.54 -10.48 -8.09
CA LEU A 752 22.84 -11.12 -8.23
C LEU A 752 23.29 -11.25 -9.70
N SER A 753 22.33 -11.42 -10.60
CA SER A 753 22.58 -11.52 -12.06
C SER A 753 22.89 -10.18 -12.70
N ASP A 754 22.69 -9.06 -11.99
CA ASP A 754 22.78 -7.71 -12.55
C ASP A 754 21.85 -7.53 -13.76
N GLU A 755 20.62 -7.97 -13.59
CA GLU A 755 19.56 -7.89 -14.61
C GLU A 755 19.10 -6.47 -14.80
N ASP A 756 19.13 -5.96 -16.00
CA ASP A 756 18.53 -4.70 -16.40
C ASP A 756 17.08 -4.96 -16.82
N TYR A 757 16.11 -4.32 -16.18
CA TYR A 757 14.69 -4.55 -16.46
C TYR A 757 13.83 -3.32 -16.19
N VAL A 758 12.66 -3.29 -16.83
CA VAL A 758 11.60 -2.29 -16.60
C VAL A 758 10.74 -2.77 -15.45
N ALA A 759 10.87 -2.13 -14.28
CA ALA A 759 10.07 -2.49 -13.09
C ALA A 759 8.64 -1.98 -13.19
N SER A 760 8.45 -0.78 -13.74
CA SER A 760 7.13 -0.20 -14.01
C SER A 760 7.19 0.79 -15.16
N ILE A 761 6.05 1.02 -15.83
CA ILE A 761 5.93 1.96 -16.95
C ILE A 761 4.78 2.93 -16.69
N ASN A 762 4.91 4.19 -17.12
CA ASN A 762 3.84 5.15 -17.00
C ASN A 762 2.77 4.96 -18.11
N LYS A 763 1.58 5.51 -17.91
CA LYS A 763 0.44 5.33 -18.83
C LYS A 763 0.75 5.76 -20.26
N SER A 764 1.50 6.83 -20.44
CA SER A 764 1.88 7.35 -21.77
C SER A 764 3.10 6.66 -22.38
N GLY A 765 3.76 5.74 -21.64
CA GLY A 765 4.93 5.02 -22.13
C GLY A 765 6.18 5.89 -22.38
N TYR A 766 6.17 7.17 -22.00
CA TYR A 766 7.32 8.05 -22.16
C TYR A 766 8.41 7.88 -21.09
N ARG A 767 8.05 7.22 -19.99
CA ARG A 767 8.94 7.01 -18.84
C ARG A 767 8.74 5.64 -18.23
N TYR A 768 9.82 5.09 -17.70
CA TYR A 768 9.80 3.84 -16.97
C TYR A 768 10.66 3.94 -15.69
N ALA A 769 10.29 3.21 -14.66
CA ALA A 769 11.15 2.98 -13.53
C ALA A 769 12.08 1.79 -13.83
N PRO A 770 13.40 1.99 -13.82
CA PRO A 770 14.33 0.87 -13.97
C PRO A 770 14.27 -0.04 -12.74
N GLY A 771 14.61 -1.29 -12.93
CA GLY A 771 14.81 -2.26 -11.87
C GLY A 771 15.95 -1.86 -10.93
N THR A 772 15.90 -2.37 -9.69
CA THR A 772 16.98 -2.14 -8.72
C THR A 772 18.26 -2.82 -9.22
N SER A 773 19.35 -2.08 -9.35
CA SER A 773 20.67 -2.58 -9.70
C SER A 773 21.23 -3.52 -8.62
N ARG A 774 22.31 -4.26 -8.96
CA ARG A 774 22.94 -5.18 -8.00
C ARG A 774 23.45 -4.45 -6.76
N THR A 775 22.89 -4.81 -5.59
CA THR A 775 23.09 -4.12 -4.32
C THR A 775 23.54 -5.07 -3.24
N PHE A 776 24.41 -4.60 -2.35
CA PHE A 776 24.87 -5.35 -1.18
C PHE A 776 24.59 -4.54 0.09
N LEU A 777 23.95 -5.19 1.09
CA LEU A 777 23.71 -4.61 2.42
C LEU A 777 24.42 -5.46 3.48
N LEU A 778 25.23 -4.81 4.30
CA LEU A 778 25.82 -5.40 5.50
C LEU A 778 25.08 -4.88 6.73
N SER A 779 24.51 -5.80 7.51
CA SER A 779 23.77 -5.48 8.73
C SER A 779 24.46 -6.13 9.95
N ALA A 780 24.43 -5.40 11.07
CA ALA A 780 24.76 -5.91 12.39
C ALA A 780 23.49 -5.88 13.25
N ASP A 781 22.96 -7.06 13.56
CA ASP A 781 21.75 -7.26 14.37
C ASP A 781 22.14 -7.54 15.82
N PHE A 782 21.67 -6.71 16.74
CA PHE A 782 21.92 -6.81 18.18
C PHE A 782 20.63 -7.26 18.90
N ARG A 783 20.77 -8.13 19.92
CA ARG A 783 19.66 -8.59 20.77
C ARG A 783 20.13 -8.77 22.20
N PHE A 784 19.37 -8.21 23.18
CA PHE A 784 19.67 -8.24 24.61
C PHE A 784 18.42 -8.55 25.43
#